data_fb7390b8106381591984676c5e667090
#
_entry.id   fb7390b8106381591984676c5e667090
#
_cell.length_a   1.000
_cell.length_b   1.000
_cell.length_c   1.000
_cell.angle_alpha   90.00
_cell.angle_beta   90.00
_cell.angle_gamma   90.00
#
_symmetry.space_group_name_H-M   'P 1'
#
loop_
_entity.id
_entity.type
_entity.pdbx_description
1 polymer ?
#
loop_
_entity_poly.entity_id
_entity_poly.type
_entity_poly.pdbx_seq_one_letter_code
_entity_poly.pdbx_strand_id
1 'polypeptide(L)'
;MHTKLFHIVFSVIFLTLGTTSIFSQENPIPGTVTLTKSDLQKAKDSTSTSADTTKKKKPFLDGVVNMKAKEYEKLDQKKKTVTLHDEAEIYYTDFELKAGRIVLDYEKNLVHAGRLKDSAGNYIQRPVFKQGQNIIEPDSIIFHTKSKRAKVWNSRTKQGELFIKAEISKKENDSVYFMKNARMTTSKNIDDPEYYFLVRKVKFVPKKKVVAGLTNMVIMDVPTPIGLPFAYFPMTEKSLSGFIMPTPGQNNRQGYFLQNGGYYFALSDYYDLAVLGDYYTNGSYGLRAESSYAKRYKFNGRLNFRFENNIISERGFPDYVKSKQYNIQWSHTQDTKASADSRFSASVNLGSSQYFRQSINMNNVGSSLNNNLSSSVSFSKTFRTVPQVNMSVSATHSQNTNTQIINMTLPTFQASVDRIFPFAPKDGIKKGIIKNINLQYNLRGENRIQTNDSLFFTSQMFRDAKSGFQHSIPISTNFKIFKYFSVSAGTTYNEVWVMNTIKKSFSPTENKVITQDVNGFEAFRTYNFTADIGTTLYGTFNFGEDKKIQAIRHVMRPNIGYGYTPNFNQYFEKYALDATGINFADYTKFEGGLFGSPSNNFSNRMNFSLSNTFEAKVRDKESKKGEAKKVMLLNNLNFAVGYDIAADSLKWSEISVSGGTQLFKQKMNVNFAAILDAFAIDNSGRRIDKLNIDNGGSLLRLPRANMTINYNFSSSDNNSKSKESQQNLQNGGTGDDLFGRSTDLSDSRQSLFNKDKENDNKNLEWYSYKIPWDLRLAYSVTYNNSNRQNEIQSHSVMASGNFELAPRWKVGFSSGYDFKQKGVTFTQLRFERDLESWRMSFNWVPFGTNTYWGFFIGISSSIFSDIKYEKRQLPDRVFR
;
A
#
# COMPACT_ATOMS: atom_id res chain seq x y z
N MET A 1 7.17 -21.54 33.11
CA MET A 1 7.84 -20.23 32.96
C MET A 1 7.28 -19.43 31.75
N HIS A 2 6.57 -20.08 30.82
CA HIS A 2 5.98 -19.43 29.62
C HIS A 2 4.72 -18.57 29.87
N THR A 3 4.00 -18.81 30.95
CA THR A 3 2.79 -18.05 31.30
C THR A 3 3.04 -16.64 31.86
N LYS A 4 4.18 -16.40 32.52
CA LYS A 4 4.50 -15.07 33.04
C LYS A 4 4.95 -14.06 32.01
N LEU A 5 5.58 -14.53 30.90
CA LEU A 5 6.02 -13.63 29.82
C LEU A 5 4.83 -13.16 28.95
N PHE A 6 3.84 -14.03 28.79
CA PHE A 6 2.59 -13.68 28.08
C PHE A 6 1.81 -12.59 28.82
N HIS A 7 1.80 -12.66 30.17
CA HIS A 7 1.18 -11.62 30.99
C HIS A 7 1.94 -10.29 30.97
N ILE A 8 3.28 -10.30 30.85
CA ILE A 8 4.08 -9.06 30.76
C ILE A 8 3.87 -8.38 29.41
N VAL A 9 3.89 -9.12 28.30
CA VAL A 9 3.63 -8.55 26.95
C VAL A 9 2.19 -8.06 26.83
N PHE A 10 1.24 -8.82 27.39
CA PHE A 10 -0.18 -8.42 27.40
C PHE A 10 -0.44 -7.23 28.33
N SER A 11 0.26 -7.14 29.48
CA SER A 11 0.18 -5.99 30.39
C SER A 11 0.80 -4.73 29.81
N VAL A 12 1.90 -4.83 29.04
CA VAL A 12 2.50 -3.67 28.37
C VAL A 12 1.61 -3.17 27.24
N ILE A 13 0.99 -4.06 26.48
CA ILE A 13 0.00 -3.68 25.45
C ILE A 13 -1.26 -3.07 26.09
N PHE A 14 -1.70 -3.58 27.24
CA PHE A 14 -2.86 -3.02 27.97
C PHE A 14 -2.54 -1.70 28.67
N LEU A 15 -1.31 -1.50 29.17
CA LEU A 15 -0.88 -0.23 29.77
C LEU A 15 -0.77 0.89 28.72
N THR A 16 -0.36 0.58 27.49
CA THR A 16 -0.32 1.58 26.42
C THR A 16 -1.69 1.94 25.85
N LEU A 17 -2.67 1.03 25.99
CA LEU A 17 -4.06 1.30 25.60
C LEU A 17 -4.87 2.01 26.71
N GLY A 18 -4.44 1.89 27.98
CA GLY A 18 -5.12 2.47 29.13
C GLY A 18 -4.72 3.92 29.48
N THR A 19 -3.58 4.41 29.00
CA THR A 19 -3.08 5.75 29.38
C THR A 19 -3.61 6.91 28.55
N THR A 20 -4.45 6.66 27.54
CA THR A 20 -5.09 7.72 26.73
C THR A 20 -6.39 8.25 27.31
N SER A 21 -6.86 7.75 28.47
CA SER A 21 -8.16 8.13 29.05
C SER A 21 -8.10 9.03 30.29
N ILE A 22 -6.93 9.49 30.74
CA ILE A 22 -6.79 10.20 32.02
C ILE A 22 -6.53 11.72 31.89
N PHE A 23 -6.56 12.30 30.69
CA PHE A 23 -6.56 13.74 30.55
C PHE A 23 -7.71 14.21 29.66
N SER A 24 -8.93 14.08 30.21
CA SER A 24 -10.08 14.86 29.79
C SER A 24 -10.21 16.04 30.77
N GLN A 25 -9.62 17.17 30.44
CA GLN A 25 -10.00 18.42 31.06
C GLN A 25 -11.40 18.77 30.58
N GLU A 26 -12.32 18.88 31.52
CA GLU A 26 -13.62 19.51 31.34
C GLU A 26 -13.42 20.93 30.84
N ASN A 27 -13.82 21.22 29.63
CA ASN A 27 -14.08 22.60 29.21
C ASN A 27 -15.51 22.97 29.63
N PRO A 28 -15.72 24.16 30.20
CA PRO A 28 -17.03 24.57 30.65
C PRO A 28 -18.00 24.76 29.48
N ILE A 29 -19.20 24.32 29.70
CA ILE A 29 -20.35 24.40 28.80
C ILE A 29 -20.61 25.91 28.54
N PRO A 30 -20.72 26.38 27.29
CA PRO A 30 -21.21 27.70 27.03
C PRO A 30 -22.72 27.76 27.27
N GLY A 31 -23.09 28.78 28.03
CA GLY A 31 -24.37 29.17 28.54
C GLY A 31 -25.65 28.78 27.80
N THR A 32 -26.55 28.31 28.59
CA THR A 32 -27.99 28.26 28.37
C THR A 32 -28.49 29.57 27.78
N VAL A 33 -28.98 29.52 26.54
CA VAL A 33 -29.72 30.65 25.96
C VAL A 33 -31.07 30.70 26.65
N THR A 34 -31.23 31.66 27.52
CA THR A 34 -32.50 32.01 28.14
C THR A 34 -33.42 32.61 27.07
N LEU A 35 -34.40 31.91 26.62
CA LEU A 35 -35.49 32.47 25.82
C LEU A 35 -36.25 33.49 26.66
N THR A 36 -36.18 34.75 26.25
CA THR A 36 -36.90 35.85 26.87
C THR A 36 -38.40 35.72 26.61
N LYS A 37 -39.17 36.13 27.62
CA LYS A 37 -40.63 36.09 27.73
C LYS A 37 -41.44 36.92 26.71
N SER A 38 -40.85 37.35 25.59
CA SER A 38 -41.51 38.19 24.58
C SER A 38 -42.18 37.43 23.43
N ASP A 39 -41.88 36.11 23.27
CA ASP A 39 -42.44 35.31 22.16
C ASP A 39 -43.68 34.45 22.51
N LEU A 40 -44.15 34.56 23.73
CA LEU A 40 -45.37 33.86 24.22
C LEU A 40 -46.64 34.73 24.29
N GLN A 41 -46.59 35.94 23.74
CA GLN A 41 -47.75 36.84 23.82
C GLN A 41 -48.45 37.17 22.49
N LYS A 42 -48.20 36.39 21.45
CA LYS A 42 -48.94 36.55 20.15
C LYS A 42 -49.84 35.39 19.76
N ALA A 43 -50.18 34.52 20.68
CA ALA A 43 -51.11 33.43 20.45
C ALA A 43 -52.24 33.34 21.46
N LYS A 44 -52.75 34.50 21.91
CA LYS A 44 -53.98 34.55 22.64
C LYS A 44 -54.67 35.87 22.27
N ASP A 45 -55.47 35.79 21.18
CA ASP A 45 -56.72 36.53 21.04
C ASP A 45 -57.37 36.12 19.69
N SER A 46 -58.28 35.20 19.75
CA SER A 46 -59.50 35.22 18.96
C SER A 46 -60.50 34.27 19.62
N THR A 47 -61.38 34.90 20.21
CA THR A 47 -62.57 34.49 20.90
C THR A 47 -63.47 33.51 20.18
N SER A 48 -63.93 32.55 20.94
CA SER A 48 -65.19 31.80 20.89
C SER A 48 -66.25 32.34 19.90
N THR A 49 -66.72 31.47 19.01
CA THR A 49 -68.17 31.33 18.70
C THR A 49 -68.46 29.86 18.49
N SER A 50 -69.42 29.44 19.34
CA SER A 50 -70.10 28.13 19.24
C SER A 50 -70.84 28.03 17.93
N ALA A 51 -70.74 26.94 17.21
CA ALA A 51 -71.89 26.28 16.64
C ALA A 51 -71.46 25.07 15.76
N ASP A 52 -72.19 24.02 16.03
CA ASP A 52 -72.63 23.02 15.07
C ASP A 52 -71.68 21.86 14.70
N THR A 53 -71.85 20.77 15.39
CA THR A 53 -71.37 19.45 15.16
C THR A 53 -72.02 18.84 13.87
N THR A 54 -71.47 19.20 12.73
CA THR A 54 -71.55 18.34 11.57
C THR A 54 -70.20 17.65 11.43
N LYS A 55 -70.15 16.35 11.69
CA LYS A 55 -69.03 15.48 11.39
C LYS A 55 -68.73 15.61 9.90
N LYS A 56 -67.73 16.46 9.53
CA LYS A 56 -67.14 16.46 8.21
C LYS A 56 -66.58 15.05 8.00
N LYS A 57 -67.22 14.28 7.10
CA LYS A 57 -66.61 13.03 6.59
C LYS A 57 -65.20 13.35 6.15
N LYS A 58 -64.20 12.66 6.76
CA LYS A 58 -62.79 12.75 6.29
C LYS A 58 -62.81 12.61 4.77
N PRO A 59 -62.11 13.45 4.03
CA PRO A 59 -62.00 13.32 2.59
C PRO A 59 -61.55 11.89 2.26
N PHE A 60 -62.11 11.36 1.19
CA PHE A 60 -61.95 9.97 0.72
C PHE A 60 -60.48 9.63 0.41
N LEU A 61 -59.67 10.63 0.08
CA LEU A 61 -58.23 10.57 -0.23
C LEU A 61 -57.51 11.63 0.59
N ASP A 62 -56.32 11.29 1.13
CA ASP A 62 -55.49 12.19 1.93
C ASP A 62 -54.71 13.21 1.06
N GLY A 63 -54.92 13.21 -0.29
CA GLY A 63 -54.28 14.15 -1.24
C GLY A 63 -54.98 14.17 -2.59
N VAL A 64 -54.58 15.09 -3.45
CA VAL A 64 -55.04 15.20 -4.83
C VAL A 64 -54.39 14.09 -5.66
N VAL A 65 -55.21 13.35 -6.42
CA VAL A 65 -54.75 12.38 -7.41
C VAL A 65 -54.65 13.07 -8.75
N ASN A 66 -53.43 13.20 -9.29
CA ASN A 66 -53.21 13.65 -10.66
C ASN A 66 -53.22 12.44 -11.61
N MET A 67 -54.05 12.45 -12.59
CA MET A 67 -54.22 11.37 -13.58
C MET A 67 -54.00 11.93 -14.97
N LYS A 68 -53.40 11.12 -15.87
CA LYS A 68 -53.20 11.47 -17.28
C LYS A 68 -53.20 10.21 -18.12
N ALA A 69 -53.78 10.27 -19.29
CA ALA A 69 -53.72 9.24 -20.33
C ALA A 69 -53.59 9.89 -21.71
N LYS A 70 -53.04 9.18 -22.67
CA LYS A 70 -52.80 9.70 -24.02
C LYS A 70 -54.00 9.51 -24.91
N GLU A 71 -54.66 8.35 -24.87
CA GLU A 71 -55.78 8.05 -25.79
C GLU A 71 -57.11 8.47 -25.19
N TYR A 72 -57.50 7.94 -23.99
CA TYR A 72 -58.72 8.35 -23.32
C TYR A 72 -58.70 8.16 -21.81
N GLU A 73 -59.48 8.98 -21.14
CA GLU A 73 -59.89 8.87 -19.74
C GLU A 73 -61.37 8.64 -19.65
N LYS A 74 -61.80 7.47 -19.15
CA LYS A 74 -63.18 7.09 -19.06
C LYS A 74 -63.70 6.97 -17.64
N LEU A 75 -64.62 7.79 -17.23
CA LEU A 75 -65.34 7.68 -15.96
C LEU A 75 -66.66 6.90 -16.13
N ASP A 76 -66.78 5.76 -15.47
CA ASP A 76 -68.04 4.98 -15.40
C ASP A 76 -68.62 5.15 -14.01
N GLN A 77 -69.67 6.00 -13.95
CA GLN A 77 -70.35 6.34 -12.69
C GLN A 77 -71.16 5.16 -12.15
N LYS A 78 -71.68 4.27 -12.98
CA LYS A 78 -72.40 3.07 -12.54
C LYS A 78 -71.46 2.05 -11.87
N LYS A 79 -70.32 1.85 -12.46
CA LYS A 79 -69.26 0.92 -11.94
C LYS A 79 -68.33 1.59 -10.94
N LYS A 80 -68.46 2.91 -10.75
CA LYS A 80 -67.54 3.72 -9.90
C LYS A 80 -66.08 3.50 -10.22
N THR A 81 -65.73 3.47 -11.52
CA THR A 81 -64.41 3.24 -12.02
C THR A 81 -63.92 4.34 -12.93
N VAL A 82 -62.63 4.66 -12.85
CA VAL A 82 -61.92 5.50 -13.81
C VAL A 82 -60.93 4.62 -14.58
N THR A 83 -61.03 4.64 -15.93
CA THR A 83 -60.12 3.91 -16.80
C THR A 83 -59.25 4.90 -17.56
N LEU A 84 -57.95 4.75 -17.46
CA LEU A 84 -56.94 5.47 -18.21
C LEU A 84 -56.33 4.49 -19.22
N HIS A 85 -56.23 4.89 -20.48
CA HIS A 85 -55.75 4.03 -21.57
C HIS A 85 -54.68 4.74 -22.41
N ASP A 86 -53.63 4.02 -22.72
CA ASP A 86 -52.43 4.42 -23.41
C ASP A 86 -51.60 5.45 -22.63
N GLU A 87 -50.35 5.10 -22.35
CA GLU A 87 -49.41 5.91 -21.54
C GLU A 87 -50.10 6.49 -20.28
N ALA A 88 -50.85 5.64 -19.59
CA ALA A 88 -51.58 6.04 -18.38
C ALA A 88 -50.66 6.33 -17.19
N GLU A 89 -50.85 7.46 -16.53
CA GLU A 89 -50.05 7.93 -15.39
C GLU A 89 -50.96 8.31 -14.22
N ILE A 90 -50.58 7.90 -13.02
CA ILE A 90 -51.19 8.34 -11.75
C ILE A 90 -50.10 8.80 -10.80
N TYR A 91 -50.28 10.01 -10.26
CA TYR A 91 -49.45 10.58 -9.23
C TYR A 91 -50.31 10.82 -7.98
N TYR A 92 -49.89 10.23 -6.87
CA TYR A 92 -50.62 10.38 -5.61
C TYR A 92 -49.62 10.38 -4.44
N THR A 93 -49.58 11.50 -3.70
CA THR A 93 -48.70 11.70 -2.57
C THR A 93 -47.22 11.34 -2.83
N ASP A 94 -46.78 10.13 -2.45
CA ASP A 94 -45.41 9.63 -2.51
C ASP A 94 -45.21 8.53 -3.57
N PHE A 95 -46.23 8.20 -4.35
CA PHE A 95 -46.12 7.18 -5.40
C PHE A 95 -46.48 7.67 -6.81
N GLU A 96 -45.81 7.10 -7.77
CA GLU A 96 -45.99 7.30 -9.20
C GLU A 96 -46.27 5.93 -9.83
N LEU A 97 -47.32 5.82 -10.61
CA LEU A 97 -47.69 4.62 -11.35
C LEU A 97 -47.91 4.97 -12.82
N LYS A 98 -47.09 4.40 -13.69
CA LYS A 98 -47.24 4.50 -15.14
C LYS A 98 -47.54 3.13 -15.70
N ALA A 99 -48.41 3.02 -16.66
CA ALA A 99 -48.77 1.75 -17.29
C ALA A 99 -49.48 1.96 -18.62
N GLY A 100 -49.61 0.91 -19.44
CA GLY A 100 -50.41 0.97 -20.64
C GLY A 100 -51.93 1.19 -20.34
N ARG A 101 -52.44 0.52 -19.33
CA ARG A 101 -53.81 0.68 -18.87
C ARG A 101 -53.90 0.73 -17.35
N ILE A 102 -54.58 1.73 -16.79
CA ILE A 102 -54.87 1.83 -15.37
C ILE A 102 -56.35 1.91 -15.15
N VAL A 103 -56.89 1.11 -14.22
CA VAL A 103 -58.30 1.14 -13.81
C VAL A 103 -58.36 1.41 -12.32
N LEU A 104 -58.88 2.53 -11.92
CA LEU A 104 -59.14 2.92 -10.54
C LEU A 104 -60.59 2.62 -10.16
N ASP A 105 -60.85 1.67 -9.28
CA ASP A 105 -62.13 1.36 -8.64
C ASP A 105 -62.19 2.09 -7.29
N TYR A 106 -62.92 3.19 -7.24
CA TYR A 106 -62.96 4.00 -6.02
C TYR A 106 -64.05 3.54 -5.01
N GLU A 107 -64.87 2.59 -5.39
CA GLU A 107 -65.74 1.93 -4.41
C GLU A 107 -64.97 0.92 -3.58
N LYS A 108 -64.18 0.08 -4.26
CA LYS A 108 -63.31 -0.94 -3.61
C LYS A 108 -61.95 -0.40 -3.19
N ASN A 109 -61.58 0.83 -3.54
CA ASN A 109 -60.29 1.45 -3.31
C ASN A 109 -59.13 0.66 -3.96
N LEU A 110 -59.33 0.12 -5.16
CA LEU A 110 -58.39 -0.69 -5.91
C LEU A 110 -57.89 0.03 -7.15
N VAL A 111 -56.58 -0.03 -7.38
CA VAL A 111 -55.94 0.40 -8.61
C VAL A 111 -55.38 -0.84 -9.30
N HIS A 112 -55.81 -1.08 -10.52
CA HIS A 112 -55.33 -2.13 -11.39
C HIS A 112 -54.51 -1.49 -12.49
N ALA A 113 -53.27 -1.92 -12.68
CA ALA A 113 -52.44 -1.51 -13.80
C ALA A 113 -51.85 -2.70 -14.53
N GLY A 114 -51.81 -2.61 -15.86
CA GLY A 114 -51.34 -3.67 -16.73
C GLY A 114 -50.75 -3.15 -18.04
N ARG A 115 -50.21 -4.08 -18.80
CA ARG A 115 -49.66 -3.84 -20.15
C ARG A 115 -50.78 -3.75 -21.17
N LEU A 116 -50.53 -3.05 -22.30
CA LEU A 116 -51.33 -3.10 -23.50
C LEU A 116 -50.78 -4.10 -24.51
N LYS A 117 -51.63 -4.53 -25.44
CA LYS A 117 -51.20 -5.26 -26.63
C LYS A 117 -51.17 -4.31 -27.80
N ASP A 118 -50.08 -4.38 -28.59
CA ASP A 118 -50.00 -3.70 -29.89
C ASP A 118 -50.84 -4.41 -30.97
N SER A 119 -50.89 -3.84 -32.17
CA SER A 119 -51.58 -4.42 -33.31
C SER A 119 -51.03 -5.78 -33.76
N ALA A 120 -49.78 -6.10 -33.41
CA ALA A 120 -49.14 -7.38 -33.66
C ALA A 120 -49.37 -8.41 -32.55
N GLY A 121 -50.09 -8.05 -31.45
CA GLY A 121 -50.36 -8.90 -30.33
C GLY A 121 -49.26 -8.92 -29.24
N ASN A 122 -48.17 -8.16 -29.40
CA ASN A 122 -47.09 -8.09 -28.42
C ASN A 122 -47.50 -7.18 -27.24
N TYR A 123 -47.02 -7.53 -26.04
CA TYR A 123 -47.26 -6.72 -24.84
C TYR A 123 -46.30 -5.54 -24.77
N ILE A 124 -46.85 -4.33 -24.77
CA ILE A 124 -46.14 -3.06 -24.67
C ILE A 124 -46.50 -2.32 -23.39
N GLN A 125 -45.77 -1.24 -23.06
CA GLN A 125 -46.05 -0.31 -21.95
C GLN A 125 -46.21 -1.03 -20.59
N ARG A 126 -45.12 -1.69 -20.17
CA ARG A 126 -45.07 -2.37 -18.86
C ARG A 126 -45.34 -1.36 -17.74
N PRO A 127 -46.14 -1.73 -16.73
CA PRO A 127 -46.33 -0.90 -15.55
C PRO A 127 -45.01 -0.59 -14.83
N VAL A 128 -44.87 0.64 -14.35
CA VAL A 128 -43.76 1.09 -13.52
C VAL A 128 -44.38 1.73 -12.25
N PHE A 129 -44.14 1.11 -11.12
CA PHE A 129 -44.57 1.62 -9.83
C PHE A 129 -43.33 2.14 -9.07
N LYS A 130 -43.34 3.40 -8.72
CA LYS A 130 -42.27 4.07 -7.98
C LYS A 130 -42.78 4.63 -6.67
N GLN A 131 -42.13 4.30 -5.57
CA GLN A 131 -42.37 4.87 -4.24
C GLN A 131 -41.06 5.25 -3.59
N GLY A 132 -40.81 6.56 -3.51
CA GLY A 132 -39.50 7.06 -3.08
C GLY A 132 -38.37 6.56 -4.01
N GLN A 133 -37.38 5.85 -3.44
CA GLN A 133 -36.27 5.25 -4.22
C GLN A 133 -36.56 3.83 -4.73
N ASN A 134 -37.68 3.22 -4.34
CA ASN A 134 -38.03 1.86 -4.77
C ASN A 134 -38.82 1.90 -6.09
N ILE A 135 -38.25 1.25 -7.10
CA ILE A 135 -38.87 1.08 -8.41
C ILE A 135 -39.19 -0.40 -8.62
N ILE A 136 -40.41 -0.70 -8.99
CA ILE A 136 -40.91 -2.05 -9.31
C ILE A 136 -41.53 -2.00 -10.70
N GLU A 137 -41.11 -2.91 -11.57
CA GLU A 137 -41.61 -3.06 -12.94
C GLU A 137 -42.34 -4.40 -13.06
N PRO A 138 -43.62 -4.44 -12.80
CA PRO A 138 -44.43 -5.66 -12.93
C PRO A 138 -45.01 -5.84 -14.33
N ASP A 139 -45.53 -7.03 -14.59
CA ASP A 139 -46.40 -7.25 -15.74
C ASP A 139 -47.82 -6.76 -15.46
N SER A 140 -48.31 -6.90 -14.19
CA SER A 140 -49.52 -6.31 -13.69
C SER A 140 -49.45 -6.10 -12.19
N ILE A 141 -50.20 -5.11 -11.69
CA ILE A 141 -50.30 -4.76 -10.27
C ILE A 141 -51.75 -4.49 -9.88
N ILE A 142 -52.13 -4.98 -8.72
CA ILE A 142 -53.33 -4.59 -8.00
C ILE A 142 -52.91 -3.96 -6.68
N PHE A 143 -53.23 -2.71 -6.48
CA PHE A 143 -52.89 -1.92 -5.32
C PHE A 143 -54.17 -1.40 -4.62
N HIS A 144 -54.21 -1.59 -3.29
CA HIS A 144 -55.33 -1.08 -2.49
C HIS A 144 -54.91 0.23 -1.78
N THR A 145 -55.49 1.34 -2.13
CA THR A 145 -55.08 2.70 -1.75
C THR A 145 -55.15 2.95 -0.24
N LYS A 146 -56.15 2.47 0.46
CA LYS A 146 -56.33 2.67 1.93
C LYS A 146 -55.40 1.81 2.78
N SER A 147 -55.29 0.50 2.45
CA SER A 147 -54.47 -0.42 3.23
C SER A 147 -53.01 -0.46 2.77
N LYS A 148 -52.69 0.19 1.64
CA LYS A 148 -51.39 0.21 0.98
C LYS A 148 -50.84 -1.19 0.66
N ARG A 149 -51.75 -2.19 0.60
CA ARG A 149 -51.41 -3.56 0.18
C ARG A 149 -51.38 -3.66 -1.33
N ALA A 150 -50.46 -4.50 -1.85
CA ALA A 150 -50.43 -4.75 -3.28
C ALA A 150 -50.19 -6.24 -3.57
N LYS A 151 -50.72 -6.69 -4.71
CA LYS A 151 -50.37 -7.96 -5.33
C LYS A 151 -49.84 -7.68 -6.73
N VAL A 152 -48.67 -8.23 -7.05
CA VAL A 152 -47.84 -7.89 -8.18
C VAL A 152 -47.43 -9.17 -8.89
N TRP A 153 -47.54 -9.23 -10.21
CA TRP A 153 -47.14 -10.40 -11.00
C TRP A 153 -45.91 -10.07 -11.83
N ASN A 154 -44.98 -11.04 -11.92
CA ASN A 154 -43.72 -10.94 -12.63
C ASN A 154 -42.96 -9.63 -12.31
N SER A 155 -42.88 -9.31 -11.03
CA SER A 155 -42.22 -8.10 -10.57
C SER A 155 -40.72 -8.15 -10.77
N ARG A 156 -40.16 -7.05 -11.25
CA ARG A 156 -38.70 -6.80 -11.35
C ARG A 156 -38.33 -5.62 -10.47
N THR A 157 -37.28 -5.77 -9.68
CA THR A 157 -36.78 -4.69 -8.82
C THR A 157 -35.26 -4.80 -8.67
N LYS A 158 -34.61 -3.66 -8.58
CA LYS A 158 -33.18 -3.56 -8.32
C LYS A 158 -32.95 -3.04 -6.91
N GLN A 159 -32.11 -3.71 -6.13
CA GLN A 159 -31.72 -3.34 -4.77
C GLN A 159 -30.20 -3.43 -4.62
N GLY A 160 -29.53 -2.27 -4.74
CA GLY A 160 -28.05 -2.23 -4.81
C GLY A 160 -27.54 -2.98 -6.05
N GLU A 161 -26.70 -3.98 -5.83
CA GLU A 161 -26.17 -4.86 -6.90
C GLU A 161 -27.13 -6.01 -7.24
N LEU A 162 -28.18 -6.24 -6.43
CA LEU A 162 -29.08 -7.39 -6.55
C LEU A 162 -30.29 -7.07 -7.40
N PHE A 163 -30.55 -7.86 -8.43
CA PHE A 163 -31.77 -7.85 -9.23
C PHE A 163 -32.68 -8.99 -8.78
N ILE A 164 -33.94 -8.69 -8.58
CA ILE A 164 -34.94 -9.65 -8.11
C ILE A 164 -36.11 -9.67 -9.11
N LYS A 165 -36.38 -10.85 -9.68
CA LYS A 165 -37.56 -11.10 -10.51
C LYS A 165 -38.41 -12.15 -9.80
N ALA A 166 -39.62 -11.79 -9.38
CA ALA A 166 -40.50 -12.68 -8.66
C ALA A 166 -41.77 -12.96 -9.46
N GLU A 167 -42.20 -14.22 -9.49
CA GLU A 167 -43.45 -14.62 -10.15
C GLU A 167 -44.66 -13.92 -9.54
N ILE A 168 -44.78 -13.95 -8.23
CA ILE A 168 -45.81 -13.26 -7.47
C ILE A 168 -45.17 -12.53 -6.30
N SER A 169 -45.48 -11.25 -6.15
CA SER A 169 -45.07 -10.44 -4.99
C SER A 169 -46.32 -9.88 -4.29
N LYS A 170 -46.33 -9.94 -2.97
CA LYS A 170 -47.36 -9.36 -2.11
C LYS A 170 -46.70 -8.29 -1.22
N LYS A 171 -47.16 -7.06 -1.38
CA LYS A 171 -46.85 -5.99 -0.43
C LYS A 171 -47.87 -6.04 0.71
N GLU A 172 -47.40 -6.29 1.94
CA GLU A 172 -48.26 -6.40 3.11
C GLU A 172 -48.49 -5.05 3.77
N ASN A 173 -47.44 -4.23 3.80
CA ASN A 173 -47.47 -2.86 4.29
C ASN A 173 -46.34 -2.06 3.64
N ASP A 174 -46.11 -0.81 4.05
CA ASP A 174 -45.09 0.06 3.44
C ASP A 174 -43.65 -0.48 3.51
N SER A 175 -43.36 -1.47 4.37
CA SER A 175 -42.02 -1.95 4.66
C SER A 175 -41.81 -3.44 4.42
N VAL A 176 -42.82 -4.25 4.11
CA VAL A 176 -42.70 -5.73 4.04
C VAL A 176 -43.31 -6.27 2.75
N TYR A 177 -42.48 -6.99 2.01
CA TYR A 177 -42.87 -7.71 0.80
C TYR A 177 -42.63 -9.20 0.97
N PHE A 178 -43.60 -10.01 0.50
CA PHE A 178 -43.46 -11.46 0.38
C PHE A 178 -43.44 -11.80 -1.11
N MET A 179 -42.49 -12.66 -1.51
CA MET A 179 -42.33 -13.07 -2.90
C MET A 179 -42.33 -14.59 -3.01
N LYS A 180 -42.90 -15.10 -4.10
CA LYS A 180 -42.92 -16.52 -4.44
C LYS A 180 -42.14 -16.72 -5.74
N ASN A 181 -41.35 -17.80 -5.78
CA ASN A 181 -40.52 -18.18 -6.92
C ASN A 181 -39.67 -16.99 -7.45
N ALA A 182 -38.90 -16.38 -6.54
CA ALA A 182 -38.05 -15.26 -6.88
C ALA A 182 -36.72 -15.73 -7.48
N ARG A 183 -36.33 -15.17 -8.61
CA ARG A 183 -35.01 -15.29 -9.21
C ARG A 183 -34.17 -14.09 -8.72
N MET A 184 -33.08 -14.35 -8.04
CA MET A 184 -32.18 -13.33 -7.49
C MET A 184 -30.82 -13.45 -8.18
N THR A 185 -30.37 -12.39 -8.82
CA THR A 185 -29.13 -12.39 -9.59
C THR A 185 -28.40 -11.04 -9.46
N THR A 186 -27.12 -11.01 -9.77
CA THR A 186 -26.35 -9.76 -9.98
C THR A 186 -26.03 -9.54 -11.45
N SER A 187 -26.56 -10.38 -12.35
CA SER A 187 -26.50 -10.16 -13.79
C SER A 187 -27.25 -8.90 -14.19
N LYS A 188 -26.70 -8.17 -15.14
CA LYS A 188 -27.34 -6.98 -15.74
C LYS A 188 -28.58 -7.36 -16.55
N ASN A 189 -28.61 -8.57 -17.12
CA ASN A 189 -29.74 -9.11 -17.84
C ASN A 189 -30.70 -9.83 -16.87
N ILE A 190 -31.73 -9.13 -16.40
CA ILE A 190 -32.67 -9.70 -15.41
C ILE A 190 -33.64 -10.73 -16.01
N ASP A 191 -33.87 -10.69 -17.31
CA ASP A 191 -34.81 -11.58 -17.98
C ASP A 191 -34.18 -12.91 -18.39
N ASP A 192 -32.88 -12.90 -18.75
CA ASP A 192 -32.07 -14.07 -19.12
C ASP A 192 -30.68 -13.97 -18.47
N PRO A 193 -30.62 -14.16 -17.15
CA PRO A 193 -29.36 -14.03 -16.42
C PRO A 193 -28.48 -15.28 -16.57
N GLU A 194 -27.16 -15.11 -16.63
CA GLU A 194 -26.19 -16.22 -16.73
C GLU A 194 -26.24 -17.15 -15.50
N TYR A 195 -26.65 -16.60 -14.38
CA TYR A 195 -26.96 -17.36 -13.17
C TYR A 195 -28.00 -16.67 -12.32
N TYR A 196 -28.72 -17.43 -11.53
CA TYR A 196 -29.62 -16.91 -10.52
C TYR A 196 -29.82 -17.88 -9.38
N PHE A 197 -30.21 -17.33 -8.24
CA PHE A 197 -30.71 -18.11 -7.11
C PHE A 197 -32.23 -18.18 -7.21
N LEU A 198 -32.76 -19.39 -7.41
CA LEU A 198 -34.21 -19.64 -7.35
C LEU A 198 -34.63 -19.80 -5.90
N VAL A 199 -35.35 -18.82 -5.38
CA VAL A 199 -35.83 -18.80 -4.01
C VAL A 199 -37.33 -19.01 -3.99
N ARG A 200 -37.78 -20.08 -3.36
CA ARG A 200 -39.22 -20.43 -3.38
C ARG A 200 -40.08 -19.44 -2.58
N LYS A 201 -39.59 -18.96 -1.44
CA LYS A 201 -40.28 -17.99 -0.58
C LYS A 201 -39.29 -16.94 -0.09
N VAL A 202 -39.59 -15.67 -0.27
CA VAL A 202 -38.78 -14.55 0.21
C VAL A 202 -39.63 -13.62 1.06
N LYS A 203 -39.09 -13.19 2.19
CA LYS A 203 -39.54 -12.03 2.94
C LYS A 203 -38.52 -10.91 2.74
N PHE A 204 -38.92 -9.87 2.07
CA PHE A 204 -38.08 -8.72 1.74
C PHE A 204 -38.49 -7.51 2.58
N VAL A 205 -37.55 -6.91 3.28
CA VAL A 205 -37.71 -5.67 4.04
C VAL A 205 -36.68 -4.67 3.49
N PRO A 206 -37.10 -3.72 2.63
CA PRO A 206 -36.22 -2.75 1.99
C PRO A 206 -35.29 -2.07 3.00
N LYS A 207 -34.00 -1.89 2.63
CA LYS A 207 -32.96 -1.27 3.44
C LYS A 207 -32.66 -1.97 4.78
N LYS A 208 -33.26 -3.13 5.06
CA LYS A 208 -33.02 -3.90 6.30
C LYS A 208 -32.53 -5.31 6.03
N LYS A 209 -33.32 -6.15 5.36
CA LYS A 209 -33.00 -7.57 5.21
C LYS A 209 -33.79 -8.28 4.14
N VAL A 210 -33.21 -9.32 3.57
CA VAL A 210 -33.88 -10.35 2.78
C VAL A 210 -33.77 -11.68 3.50
N VAL A 211 -34.88 -12.32 3.77
CA VAL A 211 -34.96 -13.67 4.33
C VAL A 211 -35.46 -14.60 3.26
N ALA A 212 -34.61 -15.53 2.83
CA ALA A 212 -34.90 -16.49 1.79
C ALA A 212 -35.11 -17.89 2.40
N GLY A 213 -36.15 -18.58 1.95
CA GLY A 213 -36.37 -20.00 2.26
C GLY A 213 -35.48 -20.88 1.38
N LEU A 214 -35.99 -22.06 1.01
CA LEU A 214 -35.22 -22.99 0.17
C LEU A 214 -34.75 -22.29 -1.11
N THR A 215 -33.45 -22.28 -1.29
CA THR A 215 -32.74 -21.55 -2.34
C THR A 215 -31.86 -22.51 -3.10
N ASN A 216 -31.96 -22.55 -4.42
CA ASN A 216 -31.09 -23.36 -5.29
C ASN A 216 -30.40 -22.42 -6.28
N MET A 217 -29.11 -22.62 -6.50
CA MET A 217 -28.36 -21.93 -7.55
C MET A 217 -28.59 -22.60 -8.90
N VAL A 218 -28.87 -21.80 -9.91
CA VAL A 218 -29.09 -22.23 -11.30
C VAL A 218 -28.11 -21.44 -12.18
N ILE A 219 -27.38 -22.14 -13.06
CA ILE A 219 -26.44 -21.55 -14.00
C ILE A 219 -26.88 -21.95 -15.40
N MET A 220 -27.09 -20.97 -16.29
CA MET A 220 -27.58 -21.19 -17.65
C MET A 220 -28.83 -22.11 -17.67
N ASP A 221 -29.76 -21.84 -16.78
CA ASP A 221 -30.99 -22.61 -16.55
C ASP A 221 -30.80 -24.08 -16.10
N VAL A 222 -29.54 -24.52 -15.83
CA VAL A 222 -29.23 -25.82 -15.26
C VAL A 222 -29.14 -25.73 -13.74
N PRO A 223 -29.97 -26.46 -12.98
CA PRO A 223 -29.87 -26.45 -11.52
C PRO A 223 -28.58 -27.11 -11.05
N THR A 224 -27.87 -26.41 -10.17
CA THR A 224 -26.65 -26.92 -9.54
C THR A 224 -26.97 -27.62 -8.22
N PRO A 225 -26.08 -28.49 -7.68
CA PRO A 225 -26.22 -29.07 -6.36
C PRO A 225 -26.03 -28.04 -5.22
N ILE A 226 -25.75 -26.79 -5.55
CA ILE A 226 -25.57 -25.72 -4.55
C ILE A 226 -26.96 -25.24 -4.12
N GLY A 227 -27.34 -25.59 -2.91
CA GLY A 227 -28.61 -25.18 -2.31
C GLY A 227 -28.48 -24.87 -0.83
N LEU A 228 -29.36 -23.97 -0.37
CA LEU A 228 -29.43 -23.59 1.05
C LEU A 228 -30.89 -23.75 1.50
N PRO A 229 -31.16 -24.42 2.63
CA PRO A 229 -32.52 -24.51 3.16
C PRO A 229 -33.05 -23.19 3.65
N PHE A 230 -32.16 -22.30 4.02
CA PHE A 230 -32.43 -20.95 4.52
C PHE A 230 -31.26 -20.01 4.23
N ALA A 231 -31.54 -18.77 3.80
CA ALA A 231 -30.52 -17.74 3.62
C ALA A 231 -30.99 -16.39 4.19
N TYR A 232 -30.08 -15.66 4.77
CA TYR A 232 -30.30 -14.33 5.31
C TYR A 232 -29.31 -13.34 4.70
N PHE A 233 -29.82 -12.31 4.03
CA PHE A 233 -29.02 -11.26 3.41
C PHE A 233 -29.32 -9.93 4.10
N PRO A 234 -28.38 -9.36 4.84
CA PRO A 234 -28.53 -8.02 5.38
C PRO A 234 -28.46 -6.98 4.24
N MET A 235 -29.39 -6.02 4.25
CA MET A 235 -29.44 -4.91 3.28
C MET A 235 -29.09 -3.58 3.96
N THR A 236 -28.37 -3.63 5.07
CA THR A 236 -27.95 -2.46 5.83
C THR A 236 -26.57 -1.98 5.36
N GLU A 237 -26.33 -0.67 5.45
CA GLU A 237 -24.99 -0.10 5.20
C GLU A 237 -23.97 -0.49 6.28
N LYS A 238 -24.44 -1.00 7.43
CA LYS A 238 -23.59 -1.47 8.52
C LYS A 238 -23.17 -2.91 8.31
N SER A 239 -21.89 -3.19 8.52
CA SER A 239 -21.36 -4.54 8.57
C SER A 239 -22.03 -5.34 9.69
N LEU A 240 -22.41 -6.57 9.40
CA LEU A 240 -23.02 -7.49 10.37
C LEU A 240 -22.12 -8.70 10.56
N SER A 241 -22.11 -9.23 11.78
CA SER A 241 -21.43 -10.50 12.09
C SER A 241 -22.08 -11.67 11.35
N GLY A 242 -21.27 -12.62 10.88
CA GLY A 242 -21.77 -13.79 10.17
C GLY A 242 -20.69 -14.79 9.78
N PHE A 243 -21.12 -15.94 9.28
CA PHE A 243 -20.24 -16.98 8.76
C PHE A 243 -19.66 -16.61 7.41
N ILE A 244 -18.38 -16.90 7.23
CA ILE A 244 -17.67 -16.79 5.94
C ILE A 244 -17.60 -18.21 5.37
N MET A 245 -18.18 -18.40 4.19
CA MET A 245 -18.18 -19.70 3.52
C MET A 245 -16.77 -20.04 3.03
N PRO A 246 -16.30 -21.26 3.30
CA PRO A 246 -14.98 -21.68 2.82
C PRO A 246 -14.97 -21.82 1.29
N THR A 247 -13.82 -21.53 0.70
CA THR A 247 -13.56 -21.75 -0.72
C THR A 247 -13.08 -23.18 -0.91
N PRO A 248 -13.81 -24.03 -1.65
CA PRO A 248 -13.33 -25.33 -2.01
C PRO A 248 -12.30 -25.28 -3.13
N GLY A 249 -11.39 -26.24 -3.14
CA GLY A 249 -10.41 -26.35 -4.21
C GLY A 249 -9.56 -27.59 -4.06
N GLN A 250 -8.55 -27.72 -4.94
CA GLN A 250 -7.59 -28.81 -4.90
C GLN A 250 -6.20 -28.35 -5.34
N ASN A 251 -5.18 -28.98 -4.80
CA ASN A 251 -3.81 -28.86 -5.28
C ASN A 251 -3.11 -30.23 -5.32
N ASN A 252 -2.04 -30.34 -6.08
CA ASN A 252 -1.31 -31.61 -6.28
C ASN A 252 -0.51 -32.06 -5.06
N ARG A 253 -0.26 -31.19 -4.07
CA ARG A 253 0.60 -31.51 -2.92
C ARG A 253 -0.16 -31.87 -1.67
N GLN A 254 -1.27 -31.20 -1.38
CA GLN A 254 -2.04 -31.36 -0.15
C GLN A 254 -3.43 -31.94 -0.37
N GLY A 255 -3.80 -32.22 -1.64
CA GLY A 255 -5.10 -32.77 -2.03
C GLY A 255 -6.21 -31.73 -2.08
N TYR A 256 -7.40 -32.11 -1.65
CA TYR A 256 -8.55 -31.22 -1.58
C TYR A 256 -8.44 -30.30 -0.36
N PHE A 257 -9.00 -29.11 -0.50
CA PHE A 257 -8.99 -28.14 0.59
C PHE A 257 -10.31 -27.36 0.70
N LEU A 258 -10.52 -26.86 1.92
CA LEU A 258 -11.47 -25.80 2.23
C LEU A 258 -10.66 -24.65 2.85
N GLN A 259 -10.64 -23.50 2.20
CA GLN A 259 -9.86 -22.34 2.63
C GLN A 259 -10.75 -21.15 2.96
N ASN A 260 -10.25 -20.28 3.85
CA ASN A 260 -10.89 -19.00 4.22
C ASN A 260 -12.30 -19.16 4.80
N GLY A 261 -12.63 -20.34 5.35
CA GLY A 261 -13.88 -20.52 6.10
C GLY A 261 -13.75 -19.98 7.51
N GLY A 262 -14.82 -19.39 8.05
CA GLY A 262 -14.75 -18.86 9.40
C GLY A 262 -15.91 -18.00 9.82
N TYR A 263 -15.62 -17.05 10.72
CA TYR A 263 -16.64 -16.14 11.24
C TYR A 263 -16.12 -14.70 11.28
N TYR A 264 -16.92 -13.78 10.78
CA TYR A 264 -16.69 -12.35 10.85
C TYR A 264 -17.46 -11.74 12.03
N PHE A 265 -16.77 -11.02 12.88
CA PHE A 265 -17.31 -10.29 14.01
C PHE A 265 -17.33 -8.80 13.70
N ALA A 266 -18.49 -8.20 13.54
CA ALA A 266 -18.66 -6.75 13.47
C ALA A 266 -18.72 -6.19 14.90
N LEU A 267 -17.55 -5.98 15.51
CA LEU A 267 -17.43 -5.62 16.92
C LEU A 267 -17.90 -4.19 17.20
N SER A 268 -17.61 -3.26 16.30
CA SER A 268 -18.09 -1.87 16.39
C SER A 268 -18.03 -1.16 15.02
N ASP A 269 -18.50 0.08 14.96
CA ASP A 269 -18.37 0.92 13.76
C ASP A 269 -16.89 1.28 13.46
N TYR A 270 -15.93 0.98 14.34
CA TYR A 270 -14.53 1.38 14.23
C TYR A 270 -13.57 0.23 14.04
N TYR A 271 -13.93 -0.99 14.40
CA TYR A 271 -13.08 -2.18 14.31
C TYR A 271 -13.90 -3.46 14.12
N ASP A 272 -13.32 -4.36 13.34
CA ASP A 272 -13.85 -5.68 13.05
C ASP A 272 -12.83 -6.78 13.39
N LEU A 273 -13.28 -8.03 13.34
CA LEU A 273 -12.42 -9.19 13.49
C LEU A 273 -12.97 -10.33 12.62
N ALA A 274 -12.15 -10.88 11.75
CA ALA A 274 -12.44 -12.13 11.07
C ALA A 274 -11.50 -13.23 11.59
N VAL A 275 -12.09 -14.36 12.01
CA VAL A 275 -11.35 -15.57 12.38
C VAL A 275 -11.60 -16.61 11.31
N LEU A 276 -10.54 -17.02 10.61
CA LEU A 276 -10.59 -17.85 9.42
C LEU A 276 -9.77 -19.12 9.63
N GLY A 277 -10.22 -20.21 9.04
CA GLY A 277 -9.53 -21.50 9.05
C GLY A 277 -9.35 -22.05 7.64
N ASP A 278 -8.26 -22.77 7.46
CA ASP A 278 -7.94 -23.52 6.26
C ASP A 278 -7.73 -24.98 6.66
N TYR A 279 -8.30 -25.91 5.90
CA TYR A 279 -8.13 -27.34 6.14
C TYR A 279 -7.87 -28.09 4.85
N TYR A 280 -6.97 -29.06 4.90
CA TYR A 280 -6.54 -29.86 3.77
C TYR A 280 -6.64 -31.36 4.08
N THR A 281 -6.90 -32.17 3.05
CA THR A 281 -7.10 -33.61 3.21
C THR A 281 -5.87 -34.37 3.71
N ASN A 282 -4.65 -33.85 3.50
CA ASN A 282 -3.43 -34.43 4.06
C ASN A 282 -3.20 -34.09 5.55
N GLY A 283 -4.14 -33.41 6.22
CA GLY A 283 -4.03 -33.02 7.62
C GLY A 283 -3.30 -31.68 7.86
N SER A 284 -2.91 -30.95 6.81
CA SER A 284 -2.44 -29.58 6.96
C SER A 284 -3.60 -28.66 7.34
N TYR A 285 -3.31 -27.65 8.18
CA TYR A 285 -4.31 -26.66 8.55
C TYR A 285 -3.68 -25.29 8.79
N GLY A 286 -4.47 -24.25 8.62
CA GLY A 286 -4.11 -22.88 8.91
C GLY A 286 -5.18 -22.19 9.75
N LEU A 287 -4.77 -21.28 10.62
CA LEU A 287 -5.64 -20.38 11.38
C LEU A 287 -5.21 -18.94 11.09
N ARG A 288 -6.17 -18.07 10.87
CA ARG A 288 -5.93 -16.65 10.59
C ARG A 288 -6.90 -15.77 11.34
N ALA A 289 -6.40 -14.71 11.95
CA ALA A 289 -7.19 -13.65 12.55
C ALA A 289 -6.86 -12.33 11.84
N GLU A 290 -7.85 -11.72 11.25
CA GLU A 290 -7.74 -10.44 10.53
C GLU A 290 -8.63 -9.40 11.19
N SER A 291 -8.09 -8.25 11.49
CA SER A 291 -8.82 -7.13 12.09
C SER A 291 -8.48 -5.86 11.34
N SER A 292 -9.49 -5.09 10.99
CA SER A 292 -9.33 -3.74 10.47
C SER A 292 -9.96 -2.75 11.43
N TYR A 293 -9.31 -1.63 11.64
CA TYR A 293 -9.82 -0.59 12.49
C TYR A 293 -9.55 0.79 11.91
N ALA A 294 -10.54 1.66 12.00
CA ALA A 294 -10.42 3.02 11.51
C ALA A 294 -11.32 3.98 12.30
N LYS A 295 -10.77 5.13 12.66
CA LYS A 295 -11.53 6.24 13.19
C LYS A 295 -11.19 7.49 12.38
N ARG A 296 -12.20 8.03 11.68
CA ARG A 296 -12.03 9.18 10.79
C ARG A 296 -11.32 10.33 11.49
N TYR A 297 -10.31 10.91 10.84
CA TYR A 297 -9.47 11.99 11.36
C TYR A 297 -8.62 11.64 12.59
N LYS A 298 -8.55 10.38 13.00
CA LYS A 298 -7.72 9.94 14.13
C LYS A 298 -6.69 8.91 13.71
N PHE A 299 -7.13 7.75 13.25
CA PHE A 299 -6.23 6.65 12.86
C PHE A 299 -6.92 5.63 11.98
N ASN A 300 -6.11 4.86 11.27
CA ASN A 300 -6.49 3.63 10.62
C ASN A 300 -5.40 2.57 10.82
N GLY A 301 -5.78 1.31 10.71
CA GLY A 301 -4.84 0.22 10.80
C GLY A 301 -5.46 -1.13 10.46
N ARG A 302 -4.59 -2.12 10.30
CA ARG A 302 -4.94 -3.51 10.03
C ARG A 302 -3.99 -4.42 10.78
N LEU A 303 -4.53 -5.45 11.42
CA LEU A 303 -3.80 -6.52 12.08
C LEU A 303 -4.15 -7.84 11.40
N ASN A 304 -3.14 -8.62 11.05
CA ASN A 304 -3.29 -9.95 10.49
C ASN A 304 -2.33 -10.89 11.23
N PHE A 305 -2.87 -11.89 11.85
CA PHE A 305 -2.12 -12.99 12.47
C PHE A 305 -2.42 -14.27 11.74
N ARG A 306 -1.40 -15.03 11.39
CA ARG A 306 -1.53 -16.32 10.74
C ARG A 306 -0.65 -17.36 11.39
N PHE A 307 -1.21 -18.53 11.63
CA PHE A 307 -0.52 -19.72 12.08
C PHE A 307 -0.83 -20.87 11.13
N GLU A 308 0.16 -21.65 10.76
CA GLU A 308 0.02 -22.79 9.84
C GLU A 308 0.76 -24.00 10.37
N ASN A 309 0.16 -25.16 10.20
CA ASN A 309 0.79 -26.45 10.35
C ASN A 309 0.77 -27.13 9.00
N ASN A 310 1.90 -27.15 8.31
CA ASN A 310 2.04 -27.69 6.98
C ASN A 310 2.64 -29.09 7.04
N ILE A 311 1.97 -30.07 6.43
CA ILE A 311 2.40 -31.45 6.28
C ILE A 311 2.69 -31.68 4.80
N ILE A 312 3.87 -32.22 4.51
CA ILE A 312 4.29 -32.56 3.16
C ILE A 312 4.59 -34.05 3.16
N SER A 313 4.10 -34.76 2.12
CA SER A 313 4.15 -36.21 1.98
C SER A 313 3.40 -36.97 3.09
N GLU A 314 3.46 -38.25 3.10
CA GLU A 314 2.80 -39.15 4.05
C GLU A 314 3.79 -39.64 5.11
N ARG A 315 3.28 -39.89 6.32
CA ARG A 315 4.10 -40.37 7.42
C ARG A 315 4.73 -41.71 7.08
N GLY A 316 6.05 -41.79 7.14
CA GLY A 316 6.82 -43.01 6.81
C GLY A 316 7.59 -42.90 5.50
N PHE A 317 7.33 -41.89 4.67
CA PHE A 317 8.14 -41.61 3.48
C PHE A 317 9.35 -40.73 3.80
N PRO A 318 10.46 -40.83 3.05
CA PRO A 318 11.68 -40.07 3.32
C PRO A 318 11.51 -38.55 3.21
N ASP A 319 10.53 -38.08 2.45
CA ASP A 319 10.19 -36.69 2.20
C ASP A 319 9.11 -36.16 3.16
N TYR A 320 8.71 -36.93 4.18
CA TYR A 320 7.78 -36.46 5.20
C TYR A 320 8.35 -35.31 6.01
N VAL A 321 7.71 -34.17 5.93
CA VAL A 321 8.04 -32.96 6.70
C VAL A 321 6.79 -32.40 7.34
N LYS A 322 6.89 -32.07 8.63
CA LYS A 322 5.86 -31.32 9.37
C LYS A 322 6.46 -30.03 9.88
N SER A 323 6.01 -28.89 9.37
CA SER A 323 6.49 -27.58 9.74
C SER A 323 5.40 -26.71 10.33
N LYS A 324 5.70 -26.02 11.42
CA LYS A 324 4.83 -25.03 12.04
C LYS A 324 5.38 -23.64 11.72
N GLN A 325 4.51 -22.76 11.25
CA GLN A 325 4.90 -21.44 10.81
C GLN A 325 3.91 -20.40 11.28
N TYR A 326 4.37 -19.18 11.48
CA TYR A 326 3.51 -18.07 11.83
C TYR A 326 3.97 -16.80 11.12
N ASN A 327 3.04 -15.86 10.96
CA ASN A 327 3.31 -14.52 10.46
C ASN A 327 2.38 -13.52 11.15
N ILE A 328 2.93 -12.39 11.52
CA ILE A 328 2.23 -11.27 12.13
C ILE A 328 2.45 -10.05 11.26
N GLN A 329 1.38 -9.47 10.76
CA GLN A 329 1.41 -8.21 10.02
C GLN A 329 0.54 -7.19 10.73
N TRP A 330 1.10 -6.04 11.06
CA TRP A 330 0.37 -4.95 11.66
C TRP A 330 0.75 -3.63 11.00
N SER A 331 -0.25 -2.94 10.50
CA SER A 331 -0.09 -1.58 10.00
C SER A 331 -0.96 -0.63 10.80
N HIS A 332 -0.39 0.48 11.24
CA HIS A 332 -1.10 1.55 11.91
C HIS A 332 -0.60 2.90 11.42
N THR A 333 -1.53 3.78 11.11
CA THR A 333 -1.21 5.15 10.71
C THR A 333 -2.13 6.11 11.44
N GLN A 334 -1.54 7.02 12.18
CA GLN A 334 -2.26 8.14 12.79
C GLN A 334 -2.50 9.22 11.73
N ASP A 335 -3.73 9.74 11.65
CA ASP A 335 -4.07 10.86 10.76
C ASP A 335 -3.35 12.14 11.23
N THR A 336 -2.87 12.95 10.29
CA THR A 336 -2.21 14.23 10.57
C THR A 336 -3.11 15.23 11.31
N LYS A 337 -4.43 15.08 11.17
CA LYS A 337 -5.43 15.89 11.88
C LYS A 337 -5.66 15.47 13.32
N ALA A 338 -5.20 14.28 13.72
CA ALA A 338 -5.40 13.77 15.08
C ALA A 338 -4.58 14.52 16.12
N SER A 339 -3.36 14.94 15.75
CA SER A 339 -2.48 15.75 16.58
C SER A 339 -1.52 16.53 15.67
N ALA A 340 -1.29 17.77 16.01
CA ALA A 340 -0.33 18.63 15.32
C ALA A 340 1.13 18.34 15.74
N ASP A 341 1.32 17.83 16.93
CA ASP A 341 2.63 17.73 17.58
C ASP A 341 3.09 16.30 17.83
N SER A 342 2.22 15.32 17.68
CA SER A 342 2.58 13.91 17.90
C SER A 342 2.12 13.02 16.75
N ARG A 343 2.92 12.01 16.42
CA ARG A 343 2.61 11.03 15.39
C ARG A 343 3.02 9.64 15.83
N PHE A 344 2.09 8.71 15.68
CA PHE A 344 2.34 7.29 15.86
C PHE A 344 2.13 6.54 14.56
N SER A 345 3.06 5.66 14.22
CA SER A 345 2.95 4.77 13.06
C SER A 345 3.58 3.41 13.36
N ALA A 346 2.99 2.36 12.80
CA ALA A 346 3.51 1.02 12.88
C ALA A 346 3.38 0.32 11.53
N SER A 347 4.43 -0.39 11.14
CA SER A 347 4.47 -1.29 10.00
C SER A 347 5.24 -2.52 10.41
N VAL A 348 4.54 -3.55 10.84
CA VAL A 348 5.13 -4.79 11.36
C VAL A 348 4.90 -5.91 10.38
N ASN A 349 5.97 -6.63 10.03
CA ASN A 349 5.94 -7.88 9.30
C ASN A 349 7.01 -8.80 9.93
N LEU A 350 6.54 -9.69 10.79
CA LEU A 350 7.34 -10.57 11.62
C LEU A 350 6.84 -12.00 11.44
N GLY A 351 7.73 -12.97 11.36
CA GLY A 351 7.31 -14.36 11.23
C GLY A 351 8.46 -15.33 11.14
N SER A 352 8.13 -16.61 10.97
CA SER A 352 9.12 -17.65 10.74
C SER A 352 9.87 -17.41 9.43
N SER A 353 11.19 -17.60 9.40
CA SER A 353 12.00 -17.40 8.18
C SER A 353 11.54 -18.26 7.01
N GLN A 354 10.95 -19.41 7.26
CA GLN A 354 10.44 -20.31 6.23
C GLN A 354 9.02 -20.00 5.76
N TYR A 355 8.31 -19.06 6.43
CA TYR A 355 6.89 -18.77 6.16
C TYR A 355 6.62 -18.49 4.68
N PHE A 356 7.35 -17.57 4.06
CA PHE A 356 7.12 -17.19 2.67
C PHE A 356 7.53 -18.26 1.65
N ARG A 357 8.29 -19.28 2.05
CA ARG A 357 8.68 -20.39 1.18
C ARG A 357 7.81 -21.62 1.34
N GLN A 358 7.27 -21.85 2.53
CA GLN A 358 6.59 -23.09 2.90
C GLN A 358 5.13 -22.89 3.29
N SER A 359 4.60 -21.67 3.22
CA SER A 359 3.20 -21.39 3.55
C SER A 359 2.24 -22.23 2.71
N ILE A 360 1.20 -22.76 3.34
CA ILE A 360 0.12 -23.53 2.72
C ILE A 360 -0.57 -22.72 1.61
N ASN A 361 -0.70 -21.41 1.80
CA ASN A 361 -1.33 -20.49 0.85
C ASN A 361 -0.32 -19.74 -0.02
N MET A 362 0.77 -20.38 -0.38
CA MET A 362 1.78 -19.79 -1.25
C MET A 362 1.24 -19.62 -2.68
N ASN A 363 0.47 -18.54 -2.85
CA ASN A 363 -0.13 -18.15 -4.13
C ASN A 363 0.72 -17.12 -4.87
N ASN A 364 1.71 -16.55 -4.18
CA ASN A 364 2.54 -15.48 -4.70
C ASN A 364 4.00 -15.93 -4.76
N VAL A 365 4.42 -16.30 -5.96
CA VAL A 365 5.82 -16.69 -6.20
C VAL A 365 6.74 -15.47 -5.93
N GLY A 366 6.27 -14.25 -6.18
CA GLY A 366 7.03 -13.03 -5.86
C GLY A 366 7.31 -12.90 -4.36
N SER A 367 6.37 -13.27 -3.47
CA SER A 367 6.64 -13.23 -2.02
C SER A 367 7.62 -14.31 -1.58
N SER A 368 7.71 -15.45 -2.28
CA SER A 368 8.71 -16.47 -2.00
C SER A 368 10.15 -16.03 -2.33
N LEU A 369 10.30 -15.02 -3.18
CA LEU A 369 11.58 -14.40 -3.52
C LEU A 369 11.98 -13.29 -2.52
N ASN A 370 11.07 -12.87 -1.65
CA ASN A 370 11.37 -11.88 -0.62
C ASN A 370 12.15 -12.50 0.52
N ASN A 371 13.43 -12.18 0.56
CA ASN A 371 14.36 -12.70 1.56
C ASN A 371 14.49 -11.80 2.80
N ASN A 372 13.71 -10.72 2.88
CA ASN A 372 13.83 -9.76 3.97
C ASN A 372 12.48 -9.41 4.57
N LEU A 373 12.31 -9.65 5.87
CA LEU A 373 11.18 -9.17 6.66
C LEU A 373 11.62 -7.93 7.41
N SER A 374 10.85 -6.88 7.35
CA SER A 374 11.15 -5.63 8.05
C SER A 374 9.93 -5.14 8.84
N SER A 375 10.20 -4.64 10.04
CA SER A 375 9.20 -4.04 10.90
C SER A 375 9.70 -2.73 11.48
N SER A 376 8.81 -1.77 11.61
CA SER A 376 9.10 -0.52 12.30
C SER A 376 7.86 -0.04 13.06
N VAL A 377 8.06 0.35 14.29
CA VAL A 377 7.06 1.05 15.12
C VAL A 377 7.70 2.35 15.56
N SER A 378 7.05 3.46 15.36
CA SER A 378 7.61 4.77 15.70
C SER A 378 6.56 5.69 16.32
N PHE A 379 7.00 6.38 17.35
CA PHE A 379 6.28 7.50 17.96
C PHE A 379 7.17 8.73 17.92
N SER A 380 6.67 9.84 17.44
CA SER A 380 7.37 11.12 17.45
C SER A 380 6.53 12.20 18.10
N LYS A 381 7.20 13.11 18.84
CA LYS A 381 6.57 14.25 19.46
C LYS A 381 7.46 15.50 19.33
N THR A 382 6.85 16.57 18.92
CA THR A 382 7.47 17.88 18.84
C THR A 382 6.99 18.72 20.02
N PHE A 383 7.94 19.21 20.82
CA PHE A 383 7.66 20.15 21.90
C PHE A 383 7.91 21.56 21.35
N ARG A 384 6.89 22.38 21.37
CA ARG A 384 6.93 23.78 20.87
C ARG A 384 7.59 24.73 21.87
N THR A 385 8.73 24.31 22.42
CA THR A 385 9.58 25.15 23.27
C THR A 385 10.45 26.07 22.42
N VAL A 386 11.17 27.01 23.04
CA VAL A 386 12.16 27.85 22.36
C VAL A 386 13.51 27.61 23.03
N PRO A 387 14.44 26.91 22.40
CA PRO A 387 14.35 26.23 21.08
C PRO A 387 13.37 25.02 21.06
N GLN A 388 12.85 24.69 19.88
CA GLN A 388 11.96 23.53 19.70
C GLN A 388 12.73 22.22 19.94
N VAL A 389 12.08 21.27 20.57
CA VAL A 389 12.62 19.94 20.81
C VAL A 389 11.77 18.90 20.10
N ASN A 390 12.43 18.08 19.26
CA ASN A 390 11.83 16.97 18.59
C ASN A 390 12.33 15.67 19.24
N MET A 391 11.40 14.82 19.63
CA MET A 391 11.70 13.52 20.25
C MET A 391 11.04 12.41 19.43
N SER A 392 11.74 11.31 19.25
CA SER A 392 11.18 10.10 18.68
C SER A 392 11.66 8.85 19.41
N VAL A 393 10.76 7.89 19.53
CA VAL A 393 11.06 6.54 20.01
C VAL A 393 10.62 5.58 18.92
N SER A 394 11.53 4.69 18.53
CA SER A 394 11.22 3.69 17.50
C SER A 394 11.75 2.32 17.89
N ALA A 395 11.06 1.30 17.38
CA ALA A 395 11.51 -0.08 17.42
C ALA A 395 11.59 -0.60 15.99
N THR A 396 12.70 -1.22 15.61
CA THR A 396 12.88 -1.79 14.27
C THR A 396 13.27 -3.25 14.35
N HIS A 397 12.87 -4.00 13.34
CA HIS A 397 13.20 -5.39 13.15
C HIS A 397 13.52 -5.61 11.68
N SER A 398 14.57 -6.34 11.39
CA SER A 398 14.98 -6.79 10.06
C SER A 398 15.45 -8.22 10.14
N GLN A 399 14.86 -9.11 9.37
CA GLN A 399 15.16 -10.55 9.37
C GLN A 399 15.48 -10.99 7.94
N ASN A 400 16.65 -11.55 7.74
CA ASN A 400 17.01 -12.19 6.48
C ASN A 400 16.56 -13.65 6.52
N THR A 401 15.58 -14.01 5.70
CA THR A 401 14.97 -15.33 5.70
C THR A 401 15.89 -16.44 5.17
N ASN A 402 16.97 -16.10 4.42
CA ASN A 402 17.94 -17.08 3.93
C ASN A 402 18.99 -17.44 4.99
N THR A 403 19.58 -16.40 5.60
CA THR A 403 20.63 -16.57 6.63
C THR A 403 20.05 -16.77 8.01
N GLN A 404 18.73 -16.56 8.18
CA GLN A 404 18.00 -16.61 9.46
C GLN A 404 18.51 -15.61 10.49
N ILE A 405 19.27 -14.59 10.06
CA ILE A 405 19.77 -13.54 10.93
C ILE A 405 18.69 -12.50 11.15
N ILE A 406 18.46 -12.20 12.42
CA ILE A 406 17.50 -11.20 12.89
C ILE A 406 18.28 -10.05 13.55
N ASN A 407 18.08 -8.84 13.05
CA ASN A 407 18.60 -7.61 13.62
C ASN A 407 17.45 -6.77 14.15
N MET A 408 17.54 -6.34 15.40
CA MET A 408 16.51 -5.52 16.04
C MET A 408 17.15 -4.34 16.76
N THR A 409 16.41 -3.22 16.78
CA THR A 409 16.68 -2.11 17.70
C THR A 409 15.44 -1.89 18.56
N LEU A 410 15.56 -2.15 19.87
CA LEU A 410 14.44 -2.18 20.81
C LEU A 410 14.81 -1.55 22.16
N PRO A 411 14.59 -0.27 22.41
CA PRO A 411 14.19 0.80 21.48
C PRO A 411 15.38 1.55 20.85
N THR A 412 15.06 2.40 19.86
CA THR A 412 15.90 3.56 19.50
C THR A 412 15.21 4.81 20.02
N PHE A 413 15.87 5.58 20.84
CA PHE A 413 15.45 6.89 21.31
C PHE A 413 16.24 7.97 20.57
N GLN A 414 15.55 8.97 20.06
CA GLN A 414 16.20 10.14 19.46
C GLN A 414 15.55 11.42 19.99
N ALA A 415 16.40 12.37 20.36
CA ALA A 415 15.96 13.70 20.71
C ALA A 415 16.87 14.72 20.02
N SER A 416 16.27 15.73 19.42
CA SER A 416 17.00 16.83 18.79
C SER A 416 16.45 18.16 19.25
N VAL A 417 17.35 19.06 19.61
CA VAL A 417 17.04 20.46 19.88
C VAL A 417 17.30 21.24 18.61
N ASP A 418 16.36 22.06 18.18
CA ASP A 418 16.52 22.90 17.00
C ASP A 418 17.72 23.85 17.15
N ARG A 419 18.19 24.34 16.00
CA ARG A 419 19.38 25.20 15.95
C ARG A 419 19.25 26.45 16.81
N ILE A 420 20.19 26.61 17.70
CA ILE A 420 20.37 27.79 18.56
C ILE A 420 21.41 28.67 17.93
N PHE A 421 21.13 29.95 17.84
CA PHE A 421 22.07 30.99 17.34
C PHE A 421 22.45 31.92 18.49
N PRO A 422 23.50 31.59 19.25
CA PRO A 422 23.83 32.30 20.51
C PRO A 422 24.19 33.77 20.28
N PHE A 423 24.76 34.08 19.13
CA PHE A 423 25.23 35.43 18.79
C PHE A 423 24.33 36.21 17.83
N ALA A 424 23.15 35.65 17.52
CA ALA A 424 22.21 36.33 16.65
C ALA A 424 21.49 37.45 17.39
N PRO A 425 21.23 38.61 16.75
CA PRO A 425 20.38 39.60 17.33
C PRO A 425 18.96 39.05 17.50
N LYS A 426 18.25 39.51 18.57
CA LYS A 426 16.86 39.10 18.81
C LYS A 426 15.96 39.50 17.64
N ASP A 427 16.20 40.67 17.08
CA ASP A 427 15.47 41.19 15.92
C ASP A 427 16.46 41.57 14.82
N GLY A 428 16.14 41.22 13.56
CA GLY A 428 16.90 41.62 12.39
C GLY A 428 17.61 40.50 11.64
N ILE A 429 18.33 40.88 10.58
CA ILE A 429 18.99 39.93 9.65
C ILE A 429 20.31 39.45 10.24
N LYS A 430 20.51 38.12 10.27
CA LYS A 430 21.78 37.48 10.64
C LYS A 430 22.81 37.72 9.52
N LYS A 431 23.77 38.65 9.72
CA LYS A 431 24.85 38.88 8.74
C LYS A 431 26.21 38.62 9.37
N GLY A 432 27.14 38.04 8.58
CA GLY A 432 28.52 37.80 8.97
C GLY A 432 28.77 36.43 9.64
N ILE A 433 30.02 36.15 9.98
CA ILE A 433 30.46 34.86 10.45
C ILE A 433 29.91 34.53 11.84
N ILE A 434 30.09 35.44 12.78
CA ILE A 434 29.77 35.23 14.20
C ILE A 434 28.26 35.10 14.44
N LYS A 435 27.45 36.00 13.81
CA LYS A 435 25.99 35.96 13.99
C LYS A 435 25.30 34.75 13.37
N ASN A 436 25.97 34.05 12.48
CA ASN A 436 25.51 32.80 11.86
C ASN A 436 26.03 31.55 12.57
N ILE A 437 26.87 31.69 13.61
CA ILE A 437 27.26 30.53 14.43
C ILE A 437 26.00 29.95 15.04
N ASN A 438 25.79 28.68 14.77
CA ASN A 438 24.68 27.90 15.30
C ASN A 438 25.18 26.60 15.89
N LEU A 439 24.50 26.14 16.90
CA LEU A 439 24.71 24.86 17.53
C LEU A 439 23.39 24.09 17.59
N GLN A 440 23.46 22.79 17.45
CA GLN A 440 22.35 21.89 17.59
C GLN A 440 22.76 20.79 18.57
N TYR A 441 21.83 20.25 19.32
CA TYR A 441 22.07 19.09 20.15
C TYR A 441 21.25 17.92 19.68
N ASN A 442 21.89 16.78 19.43
CA ASN A 442 21.25 15.54 19.04
C ASN A 442 21.65 14.43 20.03
N LEU A 443 20.66 13.75 20.56
CA LEU A 443 20.82 12.57 21.39
C LEU A 443 20.22 11.36 20.68
N ARG A 444 20.97 10.27 20.59
CA ARG A 444 20.52 8.98 20.11
C ARG A 444 20.86 7.91 21.15
N GLY A 445 19.83 7.25 21.67
CA GLY A 445 19.98 6.03 22.49
C GLY A 445 19.52 4.83 21.68
N GLU A 446 20.21 3.72 21.76
CA GLU A 446 19.87 2.53 21.00
C GLU A 446 20.18 1.27 21.82
N ASN A 447 19.28 0.31 21.77
CA ASN A 447 19.52 -1.05 22.21
C ASN A 447 19.43 -1.98 21.01
N ARG A 448 20.56 -2.50 20.54
CA ARG A 448 20.67 -3.35 19.36
C ARG A 448 20.83 -4.80 19.75
N ILE A 449 20.05 -5.64 19.09
CA ILE A 449 20.04 -7.09 19.27
C ILE A 449 20.26 -7.73 17.91
N GLN A 450 21.23 -8.63 17.84
CA GLN A 450 21.45 -9.51 16.71
C GLN A 450 21.30 -10.96 17.15
N THR A 451 20.45 -11.71 16.48
CA THR A 451 20.14 -13.09 16.84
C THR A 451 19.77 -13.90 15.60
N ASN A 452 19.41 -15.16 15.80
CA ASN A 452 18.87 -16.02 14.75
C ASN A 452 17.50 -16.61 15.18
N ASP A 453 16.80 -17.28 14.26
CA ASP A 453 15.48 -17.85 14.53
C ASP A 453 15.45 -18.78 15.75
N SER A 454 16.53 -19.56 16.00
CA SER A 454 16.56 -20.54 17.10
C SER A 454 16.68 -19.90 18.47
N LEU A 455 17.29 -18.71 18.55
CA LEU A 455 17.49 -17.95 19.78
C LEU A 455 16.46 -16.84 19.97
N PHE A 456 15.51 -16.70 19.05
CA PHE A 456 14.53 -15.61 19.10
C PHE A 456 13.66 -15.69 20.35
N PHE A 457 13.57 -14.60 21.11
CA PHE A 457 12.92 -14.48 22.43
C PHE A 457 13.50 -15.38 23.54
N THR A 458 14.71 -15.86 23.41
CA THR A 458 15.40 -16.55 24.51
C THR A 458 16.12 -15.54 25.42
N SER A 459 16.47 -15.97 26.63
CA SER A 459 17.27 -15.15 27.56
C SER A 459 18.68 -14.82 27.02
N GLN A 460 19.21 -15.67 26.15
CA GLN A 460 20.48 -15.45 25.48
C GLN A 460 20.43 -14.20 24.58
N MET A 461 19.37 -14.08 23.77
CA MET A 461 19.16 -12.93 22.89
C MET A 461 19.23 -11.58 23.65
N PHE A 462 18.66 -11.53 24.85
CA PHE A 462 18.65 -10.29 25.64
C PHE A 462 20.00 -10.03 26.34
N ARG A 463 20.76 -11.05 26.63
CA ARG A 463 22.12 -10.90 27.21
C ARG A 463 23.11 -10.36 26.20
N ASP A 464 22.95 -10.75 24.93
CA ASP A 464 23.82 -10.34 23.83
C ASP A 464 23.47 -8.95 23.28
N ALA A 465 22.50 -8.27 23.91
CA ALA A 465 22.06 -6.94 23.50
C ALA A 465 23.12 -5.89 23.79
N LYS A 466 23.40 -5.03 22.80
CA LYS A 466 24.31 -3.89 22.94
C LYS A 466 23.53 -2.59 23.13
N SER A 467 23.75 -1.91 24.24
CA SER A 467 23.06 -0.66 24.61
C SER A 467 24.04 0.51 24.71
N GLY A 468 23.56 1.68 24.34
CA GLY A 468 24.36 2.90 24.47
C GLY A 468 23.62 4.17 24.06
N PHE A 469 24.33 5.30 24.27
CA PHE A 469 23.88 6.63 23.90
C PHE A 469 24.96 7.36 23.13
N GLN A 470 24.56 8.14 22.15
CA GLN A 470 25.43 9.05 21.40
C GLN A 470 24.88 10.46 21.54
N HIS A 471 25.70 11.37 22.02
CA HIS A 471 25.50 12.79 22.06
C HIS A 471 26.26 13.41 20.90
N SER A 472 25.62 14.25 20.11
CA SER A 472 26.24 14.93 18.97
C SER A 472 25.90 16.40 19.01
N ILE A 473 26.93 17.24 19.03
CA ILE A 473 26.82 18.70 19.06
C ILE A 473 27.54 19.27 17.85
N PRO A 474 26.85 19.37 16.69
CA PRO A 474 27.40 20.09 15.56
C PRO A 474 27.31 21.62 15.82
N ILE A 475 28.45 22.28 15.65
CA ILE A 475 28.57 23.74 15.69
C ILE A 475 28.97 24.17 14.28
N SER A 476 28.23 25.06 13.65
CA SER A 476 28.52 25.48 12.28
C SER A 476 28.24 26.95 12.05
N THR A 477 28.92 27.50 11.05
CA THR A 477 28.64 28.86 10.56
C THR A 477 28.63 28.86 9.03
N ASN A 478 27.77 29.68 8.45
CA ASN A 478 27.68 29.86 7.01
C ASN A 478 27.78 31.34 6.68
N PHE A 479 28.64 31.69 5.74
CA PHE A 479 28.83 33.05 5.28
C PHE A 479 29.22 33.09 3.80
N LYS A 480 29.17 34.28 3.20
CA LYS A 480 29.59 34.49 1.81
C LYS A 480 30.86 35.34 1.75
N ILE A 481 31.81 34.88 0.93
CA ILE A 481 33.01 35.62 0.57
C ILE A 481 32.80 36.17 -0.84
N PHE A 482 33.17 37.43 -1.06
CA PHE A 482 33.08 38.15 -2.35
C PHE A 482 31.67 38.05 -3.01
N LYS A 483 30.61 37.89 -2.21
CA LYS A 483 29.19 37.72 -2.64
C LYS A 483 28.90 36.42 -3.41
N TYR A 484 29.88 35.77 -4.01
CA TYR A 484 29.73 34.62 -4.93
C TYR A 484 30.08 33.29 -4.32
N PHE A 485 30.99 33.25 -3.35
CA PHE A 485 31.42 32.01 -2.69
C PHE A 485 30.67 31.81 -1.40
N SER A 486 29.98 30.70 -1.29
CA SER A 486 29.37 30.26 -0.04
C SER A 486 30.38 29.41 0.72
N VAL A 487 30.68 29.80 1.95
CA VAL A 487 31.58 29.08 2.85
C VAL A 487 30.74 28.54 4.01
N SER A 488 30.92 27.29 4.32
CA SER A 488 30.43 26.66 5.54
C SER A 488 31.63 26.10 6.33
N ALA A 489 31.69 26.35 7.60
CA ALA A 489 32.69 25.79 8.48
C ALA A 489 32.04 25.31 9.76
N GLY A 490 32.53 24.19 10.29
CA GLY A 490 31.94 23.64 11.50
C GLY A 490 32.84 22.58 12.16
N THR A 491 32.48 22.31 13.38
CA THR A 491 33.03 21.19 14.16
C THR A 491 31.89 20.39 14.74
N THR A 492 32.05 19.08 14.79
CA THR A 492 31.08 18.22 15.46
C THR A 492 31.78 17.54 16.64
N TYR A 493 31.24 17.77 17.82
CA TYR A 493 31.66 17.03 19.02
C TYR A 493 30.68 15.88 19.21
N ASN A 494 31.23 14.66 19.37
CA ASN A 494 30.47 13.46 19.68
C ASN A 494 30.99 12.85 20.97
N GLU A 495 30.08 12.48 21.86
CA GLU A 495 30.35 11.69 23.04
C GLU A 495 29.46 10.43 22.97
N VAL A 496 30.08 9.28 23.13
CA VAL A 496 29.43 7.97 23.04
C VAL A 496 29.57 7.26 24.38
N TRP A 497 28.46 6.84 24.93
CA TRP A 497 28.33 6.03 26.11
C TRP A 497 27.86 4.64 25.72
N VAL A 498 28.57 3.62 26.17
CA VAL A 498 28.26 2.21 25.90
C VAL A 498 28.21 1.41 27.20
N MET A 499 27.39 0.39 27.22
CA MET A 499 27.25 -0.54 28.35
C MET A 499 28.01 -1.84 28.13
N ASN A 500 28.61 -2.02 26.97
CA ASN A 500 29.34 -3.21 26.57
C ASN A 500 30.60 -2.80 25.82
N THR A 501 31.71 -3.36 26.19
CA THR A 501 33.03 -3.21 25.56
C THR A 501 33.64 -4.58 25.33
N ILE A 502 34.81 -4.62 24.69
CA ILE A 502 35.54 -5.86 24.47
C ILE A 502 36.94 -5.77 25.10
N LYS A 503 37.46 -6.93 25.53
CA LYS A 503 38.86 -7.10 25.91
C LYS A 503 39.49 -8.17 25.04
N LYS A 504 40.64 -7.85 24.43
CA LYS A 504 41.42 -8.81 23.66
C LYS A 504 42.65 -9.27 24.46
N SER A 505 42.90 -10.57 24.47
CA SER A 505 44.07 -11.18 25.07
C SER A 505 44.49 -12.42 24.31
N PHE A 506 45.79 -12.72 24.26
CA PHE A 506 46.28 -13.97 23.70
C PHE A 506 46.12 -15.10 24.71
N SER A 507 45.56 -16.22 24.30
CA SER A 507 45.44 -17.46 25.11
C SER A 507 46.53 -18.42 24.70
N PRO A 508 47.48 -18.69 25.58
CA PRO A 508 48.53 -19.66 25.31
C PRO A 508 48.00 -21.09 25.15
N THR A 509 46.90 -21.42 25.85
CA THR A 509 46.27 -22.74 25.81
C THR A 509 45.60 -23.04 24.48
N GLU A 510 44.94 -22.03 23.89
CA GLU A 510 44.26 -22.16 22.60
C GLU A 510 45.09 -21.68 21.43
N ASN A 511 46.28 -21.13 21.69
CA ASN A 511 47.21 -20.53 20.70
C ASN A 511 46.49 -19.54 19.74
N LYS A 512 45.59 -18.74 20.29
CA LYS A 512 44.83 -17.75 19.53
C LYS A 512 44.50 -16.52 20.37
N VAL A 513 44.17 -15.44 19.69
CA VAL A 513 43.63 -14.23 20.32
C VAL A 513 42.17 -14.49 20.70
N ILE A 514 41.81 -14.28 21.96
CA ILE A 514 40.47 -14.37 22.51
C ILE A 514 39.92 -12.95 22.67
N THR A 515 38.68 -12.76 22.23
CA THR A 515 37.91 -11.54 22.46
C THR A 515 36.81 -11.86 23.48
N GLN A 516 36.81 -11.15 24.60
CA GLN A 516 35.80 -11.28 25.65
C GLN A 516 34.93 -10.04 25.70
N ASP A 517 33.61 -10.22 25.78
CA ASP A 517 32.65 -9.13 26.02
C ASP A 517 32.72 -8.74 27.51
N VAL A 518 32.84 -7.45 27.76
CA VAL A 518 32.92 -6.84 29.10
C VAL A 518 31.72 -5.93 29.28
N ASN A 519 30.86 -6.28 30.21
CA ASN A 519 29.69 -5.47 30.59
C ASN A 519 30.12 -4.39 31.60
N GLY A 520 29.79 -3.15 31.34
CA GLY A 520 30.06 -2.00 32.18
C GLY A 520 29.90 -0.69 31.40
N PHE A 521 29.76 0.39 32.14
CA PHE A 521 29.66 1.72 31.53
C PHE A 521 31.04 2.21 31.13
N GLU A 522 31.13 2.58 29.84
CA GLU A 522 32.34 3.20 29.29
C GLU A 522 31.94 4.32 28.33
N ALA A 523 32.87 5.31 28.17
CA ALA A 523 32.60 6.46 27.31
C ALA A 523 33.84 6.87 26.51
N PHE A 524 33.60 7.36 25.28
CA PHE A 524 34.66 8.02 24.50
C PHE A 524 34.12 9.28 23.82
N ARG A 525 35.06 10.18 23.51
CA ARG A 525 34.78 11.47 22.90
C ARG A 525 35.59 11.64 21.63
N THR A 526 34.92 12.15 20.59
CA THR A 526 35.58 12.43 19.31
C THR A 526 35.11 13.79 18.79
N TYR A 527 35.96 14.43 18.03
CA TYR A 527 35.60 15.65 17.33
C TYR A 527 36.26 15.72 15.97
N ASN A 528 35.66 16.46 15.07
CA ASN A 528 36.20 16.72 13.74
C ASN A 528 35.94 18.20 13.37
N PHE A 529 36.73 18.69 12.44
CA PHE A 529 36.53 19.99 11.83
C PHE A 529 36.28 19.83 10.34
N THR A 530 35.33 20.57 9.78
CA THR A 530 35.01 20.61 8.37
C THR A 530 34.89 22.06 7.89
N ALA A 531 35.36 22.31 6.67
CA ALA A 531 35.18 23.58 6.01
C ALA A 531 34.91 23.33 4.51
N ASP A 532 33.88 23.92 3.98
CA ASP A 532 33.47 23.79 2.58
C ASP A 532 33.38 25.17 1.94
N ILE A 533 33.85 25.28 0.72
CA ILE A 533 33.71 26.47 -0.13
C ILE A 533 33.12 26.07 -1.48
N GLY A 534 32.04 26.70 -1.86
CA GLY A 534 31.38 26.41 -3.14
C GLY A 534 30.79 27.65 -3.79
N THR A 535 30.56 27.52 -5.09
CA THR A 535 29.89 28.57 -5.88
C THR A 535 28.99 27.94 -6.94
N THR A 536 28.19 28.75 -7.58
CA THR A 536 27.36 28.33 -8.72
C THR A 536 27.69 29.18 -9.91
N LEU A 537 28.15 28.55 -10.99
CA LEU A 537 28.44 29.15 -12.27
C LEU A 537 27.32 28.82 -13.25
N TYR A 538 26.96 29.80 -14.06
CA TYR A 538 25.94 29.66 -15.07
C TYR A 538 26.53 29.94 -16.45
N GLY A 539 26.40 28.99 -17.36
CA GLY A 539 26.71 29.17 -18.77
C GLY A 539 25.44 29.02 -19.60
N THR A 540 25.24 29.84 -20.58
CA THR A 540 24.17 29.72 -21.54
C THR A 540 24.74 29.76 -22.93
N PHE A 541 24.50 28.69 -23.70
CA PHE A 541 24.89 28.56 -25.09
C PHE A 541 23.65 28.78 -25.95
N ASN A 542 23.59 29.85 -26.70
CA ASN A 542 22.48 30.23 -27.57
C ASN A 542 22.73 29.76 -29.00
N PHE A 543 21.77 29.07 -29.61
CA PHE A 543 21.86 28.53 -30.98
C PHE A 543 20.95 29.26 -31.97
N GLY A 544 20.10 30.18 -31.49
CA GLY A 544 19.12 30.94 -32.26
C GLY A 544 17.68 30.47 -32.04
N GLU A 545 16.75 31.42 -32.21
CA GLU A 545 15.32 31.19 -31.95
C GLU A 545 14.67 30.23 -32.96
N ASP A 546 15.23 30.17 -34.19
CA ASP A 546 14.72 29.31 -35.26
C ASP A 546 15.12 27.83 -35.12
N LYS A 547 16.07 27.52 -34.28
CA LYS A 547 16.56 26.16 -34.11
C LYS A 547 15.63 25.36 -33.18
N LYS A 548 15.63 24.03 -33.34
CA LYS A 548 14.88 23.11 -32.47
C LYS A 548 15.33 23.24 -31.03
N ILE A 549 16.63 23.34 -30.78
CA ILE A 549 17.24 23.68 -29.48
C ILE A 549 17.66 25.13 -29.61
N GLN A 550 17.01 26.03 -28.87
CA GLN A 550 17.27 27.45 -28.92
C GLN A 550 18.47 27.84 -28.03
N ALA A 551 18.55 27.22 -26.86
CA ALA A 551 19.66 27.43 -25.94
C ALA A 551 19.87 26.20 -25.04
N ILE A 552 21.11 26.04 -24.58
CA ILE A 552 21.46 25.09 -23.51
C ILE A 552 22.02 25.89 -22.35
N ARG A 553 21.39 25.73 -21.19
CA ARG A 553 21.85 26.27 -19.93
C ARG A 553 22.63 25.20 -19.18
N HIS A 554 23.88 25.51 -18.86
CA HIS A 554 24.73 24.70 -17.99
C HIS A 554 24.83 25.36 -16.63
N VAL A 555 24.48 24.63 -15.59
CA VAL A 555 24.67 25.07 -14.20
C VAL A 555 25.76 24.19 -13.60
N MET A 556 26.86 24.79 -13.19
CA MET A 556 28.04 24.14 -12.63
C MET A 556 28.22 24.58 -11.18
N ARG A 557 28.34 23.63 -10.26
CA ARG A 557 28.51 23.84 -8.84
C ARG A 557 29.79 23.16 -8.35
N PRO A 558 30.94 23.81 -8.48
CA PRO A 558 32.16 23.35 -7.86
C PRO A 558 32.09 23.55 -6.33
N ASN A 559 32.57 22.57 -5.60
CA ASN A 559 32.74 22.62 -4.16
C ASN A 559 34.08 21.98 -3.73
N ILE A 560 34.79 22.63 -2.85
CA ILE A 560 36.00 22.15 -2.19
C ILE A 560 35.70 22.05 -0.71
N GLY A 561 35.79 20.82 -0.19
CA GLY A 561 35.64 20.56 1.24
C GLY A 561 37.00 20.18 1.86
N TYR A 562 37.24 20.65 3.06
CA TYR A 562 38.38 20.29 3.91
C TYR A 562 37.83 19.56 5.14
N GLY A 563 38.43 18.45 5.52
CA GLY A 563 38.08 17.67 6.69
C GLY A 563 39.32 17.31 7.51
N TYR A 564 39.24 17.57 8.80
CA TYR A 564 40.26 17.27 9.77
C TYR A 564 39.68 16.45 10.90
N THR A 565 40.29 15.30 11.20
CA THR A 565 39.93 14.48 12.36
C THR A 565 41.24 14.04 13.03
N PRO A 566 41.48 14.40 14.30
CA PRO A 566 42.67 13.96 15.04
C PRO A 566 42.64 12.46 15.29
N ASN A 567 43.76 11.90 15.63
CA ASN A 567 43.82 10.57 16.18
C ASN A 567 43.32 10.57 17.64
N PHE A 568 42.78 9.46 18.07
CA PHE A 568 42.25 9.27 19.43
C PHE A 568 42.98 8.09 20.12
N ASN A 569 44.33 8.11 20.08
CA ASN A 569 45.18 7.05 20.60
C ASN A 569 44.96 6.74 22.07
N GLN A 570 44.43 7.71 22.84
CA GLN A 570 44.13 7.51 24.26
C GLN A 570 43.06 6.42 24.55
N TYR A 571 42.36 5.97 23.52
CA TYR A 571 41.37 4.90 23.62
C TYR A 571 41.86 3.57 23.05
N PHE A 572 43.18 3.47 22.77
CA PHE A 572 43.78 2.25 22.24
C PHE A 572 44.70 1.58 23.28
N GLU A 573 44.60 0.28 23.31
CA GLU A 573 45.40 -0.60 24.14
C GLU A 573 46.14 -1.60 23.26
N LYS A 574 47.22 -2.22 23.79
CA LYS A 574 48.02 -3.23 23.10
C LYS A 574 47.71 -4.61 23.66
N TYR A 575 47.67 -5.60 22.77
CA TYR A 575 47.59 -7.01 23.15
C TYR A 575 48.61 -7.83 22.38
N ALA A 576 49.10 -8.93 22.97
CA ALA A 576 50.04 -9.82 22.32
C ALA A 576 49.31 -10.63 21.20
N LEU A 577 50.00 -10.79 20.08
CA LEU A 577 49.52 -11.59 18.94
C LEU A 577 49.91 -13.06 19.04
N ASP A 578 50.95 -13.37 19.77
CA ASP A 578 51.52 -14.70 19.91
C ASP A 578 52.04 -14.99 21.35
N ALA A 579 52.45 -16.23 21.56
CA ALA A 579 52.93 -16.70 22.84
C ALA A 579 54.33 -16.13 23.24
N THR A 580 55.05 -15.50 22.29
CA THR A 580 56.35 -14.91 22.59
C THR A 580 56.24 -13.61 23.37
N GLY A 581 55.07 -12.93 23.29
CA GLY A 581 54.89 -11.64 23.93
C GLY A 581 55.76 -10.51 23.33
N ILE A 582 56.29 -10.72 22.10
CA ILE A 582 57.10 -9.71 21.38
C ILE A 582 56.24 -8.94 20.39
N ASN A 583 55.31 -9.61 19.73
CA ASN A 583 54.45 -9.02 18.73
C ASN A 583 53.14 -8.53 19.34
N PHE A 584 52.88 -7.22 19.19
CA PHE A 584 51.66 -6.57 19.71
C PHE A 584 50.85 -5.95 18.56
N ALA A 585 49.58 -5.91 18.77
CA ALA A 585 48.68 -5.13 17.95
C ALA A 585 47.83 -4.17 18.80
N ASP A 586 47.50 -3.03 18.21
CA ASP A 586 46.65 -2.05 18.87
C ASP A 586 45.19 -2.45 18.66
N TYR A 587 44.37 -2.29 19.69
CA TYR A 587 42.93 -2.41 19.64
C TYR A 587 42.26 -1.36 20.49
N THR A 588 40.99 -1.06 20.21
CA THR A 588 40.20 -0.26 21.12
C THR A 588 39.10 -1.12 21.74
N LYS A 589 38.88 -0.92 23.06
CA LYS A 589 37.79 -1.61 23.76
C LYS A 589 36.39 -1.31 23.19
N PHE A 590 36.26 -0.29 22.31
CA PHE A 590 35.04 0.09 21.62
C PHE A 590 34.87 -0.55 20.22
N GLU A 591 35.79 -1.42 19.82
CA GLU A 591 35.76 -2.11 18.52
C GLU A 591 34.46 -2.91 18.36
N GLY A 592 33.81 -2.79 17.21
CA GLY A 592 32.48 -3.40 16.96
C GLY A 592 31.36 -2.80 17.83
N GLY A 593 31.59 -1.63 18.40
CA GLY A 593 30.62 -0.93 19.24
C GLY A 593 29.42 -0.42 18.48
N LEU A 594 28.37 -0.07 19.21
CA LEU A 594 27.04 0.30 18.71
C LEU A 594 27.05 1.55 17.80
N PHE A 595 27.89 2.54 18.14
CA PHE A 595 28.00 3.82 17.41
C PHE A 595 29.37 4.01 16.75
N GLY A 596 30.07 2.88 16.43
CA GLY A 596 31.41 2.89 15.92
C GLY A 596 32.43 2.96 17.03
N SER A 597 33.70 3.13 16.66
CA SER A 597 34.83 3.23 17.55
C SER A 597 35.66 4.47 17.23
N PRO A 598 36.42 5.01 18.20
CA PRO A 598 37.41 6.06 17.94
C PRO A 598 38.45 5.51 16.96
N SER A 599 39.04 6.39 16.16
CA SER A 599 40.12 6.02 15.23
C SER A 599 41.47 6.42 15.79
N ASN A 600 42.49 5.54 15.66
CA ASN A 600 43.84 5.90 15.92
C ASN A 600 44.52 6.58 14.71
N ASN A 601 43.87 6.63 13.58
CA ASN A 601 44.37 7.26 12.38
C ASN A 601 44.03 8.74 12.35
N PHE A 602 45.04 9.55 12.13
CA PHE A 602 44.87 10.96 11.80
C PHE A 602 44.32 11.08 10.39
N SER A 603 43.28 11.91 10.21
CA SER A 603 42.71 12.17 8.91
C SER A 603 42.74 13.66 8.58
N ASN A 604 43.34 13.99 7.45
CA ASN A 604 43.44 15.34 6.93
C ASN A 604 43.20 15.31 5.42
N ARG A 605 41.93 15.62 5.00
CA ARG A 605 41.48 15.38 3.63
C ARG A 605 40.90 16.61 2.98
N MET A 606 41.19 16.79 1.72
CA MET A 606 40.45 17.68 0.83
C MET A 606 39.52 16.87 -0.09
N ASN A 607 38.32 17.33 -0.25
CA ASN A 607 37.34 16.73 -1.14
C ASN A 607 36.96 17.75 -2.22
N PHE A 608 37.07 17.33 -3.47
CA PHE A 608 36.70 18.15 -4.63
C PHE A 608 35.44 17.53 -5.24
N SER A 609 34.43 18.32 -5.39
CA SER A 609 33.20 17.87 -6.05
C SER A 609 32.71 18.89 -7.06
N LEU A 610 32.20 18.40 -8.17
CA LEU A 610 31.66 19.19 -9.28
C LEU A 610 30.29 18.61 -9.67
N SER A 611 29.24 19.37 -9.38
CA SER A 611 27.87 18.98 -9.78
C SER A 611 27.44 19.83 -10.99
N ASN A 612 26.99 19.15 -12.05
CA ASN A 612 26.56 19.77 -13.29
C ASN A 612 25.08 19.46 -13.56
N THR A 613 24.37 20.45 -14.08
CA THR A 613 22.99 20.30 -14.56
C THR A 613 22.90 20.92 -15.95
N PHE A 614 22.30 20.21 -16.90
CA PHE A 614 22.11 20.69 -18.27
C PHE A 614 20.62 20.78 -18.59
N GLU A 615 20.18 21.96 -18.96
CA GLU A 615 18.78 22.28 -19.32
C GLU A 615 18.76 22.87 -20.72
N ALA A 616 17.93 22.34 -21.62
CA ALA A 616 17.72 22.88 -22.94
C ALA A 616 16.41 23.67 -23.03
N LYS A 617 16.46 24.79 -23.75
CA LYS A 617 15.28 25.53 -24.19
C LYS A 617 14.96 25.04 -25.62
N VAL A 618 13.84 24.34 -25.76
CA VAL A 618 13.43 23.67 -26.99
C VAL A 618 12.16 24.32 -27.52
N ARG A 619 12.06 24.55 -28.82
CA ARG A 619 10.85 25.09 -29.45
C ARG A 619 9.68 24.14 -29.26
N ASP A 620 8.59 24.63 -28.70
CA ASP A 620 7.37 23.85 -28.51
C ASP A 620 6.49 23.97 -29.75
N LYS A 621 6.33 22.89 -30.53
CA LYS A 621 5.45 22.84 -31.70
C LYS A 621 3.96 22.83 -31.35
N GLU A 622 3.61 22.49 -30.08
CA GLU A 622 2.23 22.41 -29.61
C GLU A 622 1.73 23.74 -29.01
N SER A 623 2.63 24.68 -28.72
CA SER A 623 2.26 25.99 -28.19
C SER A 623 1.72 26.92 -29.30
N LYS A 624 0.49 27.36 -29.19
CA LYS A 624 -0.15 28.35 -30.08
C LYS A 624 0.55 29.72 -30.07
N LYS A 625 1.41 30.01 -29.08
CA LYS A 625 2.16 31.26 -28.90
C LYS A 625 3.64 31.14 -29.19
N GLY A 626 4.13 30.00 -29.67
CA GLY A 626 5.56 29.76 -29.91
C GLY A 626 6.47 29.81 -28.69
N GLU A 627 5.89 29.64 -27.50
CA GLU A 627 6.65 29.63 -26.25
C GLU A 627 7.60 28.43 -26.22
N ALA A 628 8.85 28.68 -25.81
CA ALA A 628 9.84 27.62 -25.73
C ALA A 628 9.68 26.79 -24.47
N LYS A 629 9.78 25.46 -24.59
CA LYS A 629 9.72 24.52 -23.49
C LYS A 629 11.09 24.23 -22.92
N LYS A 630 11.19 24.18 -21.59
CA LYS A 630 12.40 23.74 -20.89
C LYS A 630 12.42 22.22 -20.77
N VAL A 631 13.52 21.62 -21.20
CA VAL A 631 13.75 20.17 -21.15
C VAL A 631 15.07 19.92 -20.44
N MET A 632 15.04 19.09 -19.37
CA MET A 632 16.27 18.66 -18.71
C MET A 632 16.99 17.65 -19.59
N LEU A 633 18.24 17.94 -19.96
CA LEU A 633 19.11 17.02 -20.71
C LEU A 633 19.83 16.08 -19.75
N LEU A 634 20.40 16.63 -18.69
CA LEU A 634 21.01 15.92 -17.56
C LEU A 634 20.57 16.61 -16.27
N ASN A 635 19.85 15.88 -15.44
CA ASN A 635 19.38 16.40 -14.17
C ASN A 635 20.55 16.61 -13.22
N ASN A 636 21.51 15.70 -13.25
CA ASN A 636 22.75 15.75 -12.50
C ASN A 636 23.86 15.00 -13.24
N LEU A 637 25.06 15.51 -13.14
CA LEU A 637 26.31 14.86 -13.49
C LEU A 637 27.33 15.29 -12.45
N ASN A 638 27.68 14.40 -11.54
CA ASN A 638 28.50 14.69 -10.40
C ASN A 638 29.86 13.98 -10.55
N PHE A 639 30.92 14.71 -10.26
CA PHE A 639 32.26 14.19 -10.10
C PHE A 639 32.70 14.45 -8.67
N ALA A 640 33.35 13.49 -8.01
CA ALA A 640 33.93 13.69 -6.70
C ALA A 640 35.23 12.90 -6.58
N VAL A 641 36.25 13.56 -5.98
CA VAL A 641 37.56 13.01 -5.70
C VAL A 641 38.09 13.57 -4.39
N GLY A 642 38.75 12.76 -3.63
CA GLY A 642 39.40 13.16 -2.37
C GLY A 642 40.95 13.16 -2.51
N TYR A 643 41.59 14.06 -1.78
CA TYR A 643 43.01 14.08 -1.61
C TYR A 643 43.33 13.98 -0.10
N ASP A 644 44.04 12.93 0.29
CA ASP A 644 44.43 12.70 1.69
C ASP A 644 45.81 13.32 1.92
N ILE A 645 45.88 14.42 2.65
CA ILE A 645 47.09 15.13 2.97
C ILE A 645 47.97 14.33 3.95
N ALA A 646 47.32 13.56 4.82
CA ALA A 646 47.96 12.78 5.88
C ALA A 646 48.49 11.45 5.39
N ALA A 647 48.11 10.97 4.22
CA ALA A 647 48.59 9.71 3.69
C ALA A 647 50.00 9.83 3.16
N ASP A 648 50.84 8.82 3.39
CA ASP A 648 52.20 8.76 2.85
C ASP A 648 52.22 8.39 1.37
N SER A 649 51.28 7.53 0.94
CA SER A 649 51.13 7.07 -0.44
C SER A 649 49.66 7.05 -0.87
N LEU A 650 49.40 6.92 -2.15
CA LEU A 650 48.05 6.88 -2.71
C LEU A 650 47.14 8.04 -2.27
N LYS A 651 47.67 9.25 -2.24
CA LYS A 651 47.03 10.46 -1.70
C LYS A 651 45.73 10.79 -2.38
N TRP A 652 45.59 10.52 -3.69
CA TRP A 652 44.31 10.70 -4.39
C TRP A 652 43.37 9.49 -4.25
N SER A 653 42.14 9.74 -3.92
CA SER A 653 41.10 8.70 -3.95
C SER A 653 40.70 8.33 -5.40
N GLU A 654 39.90 7.30 -5.54
CA GLU A 654 39.17 7.04 -6.76
C GLU A 654 38.23 8.22 -7.07
N ILE A 655 38.05 8.51 -8.36
CA ILE A 655 37.09 9.52 -8.86
C ILE A 655 35.75 8.86 -9.02
N SER A 656 34.77 9.31 -8.26
CA SER A 656 33.39 8.87 -8.45
C SER A 656 32.68 9.77 -9.46
N VAL A 657 32.03 9.14 -10.43
CA VAL A 657 31.21 9.80 -11.45
C VAL A 657 29.80 9.26 -11.31
N SER A 658 28.82 10.11 -11.17
CA SER A 658 27.41 9.70 -11.15
C SER A 658 26.53 10.69 -11.92
N GLY A 659 25.53 10.16 -12.59
CA GLY A 659 24.63 11.01 -13.34
C GLY A 659 23.26 10.39 -13.56
N GLY A 660 22.30 11.24 -13.85
CA GLY A 660 20.95 10.81 -14.15
C GLY A 660 20.19 11.80 -15.01
N THR A 661 19.29 11.28 -15.82
CA THR A 661 18.40 12.09 -16.64
C THR A 661 17.05 11.46 -16.82
N GLN A 662 16.09 12.32 -17.10
CA GLN A 662 14.71 11.94 -17.43
C GLN A 662 14.39 12.42 -18.83
N LEU A 663 14.13 11.47 -19.73
CA LEU A 663 13.86 11.73 -21.14
C LEU A 663 12.40 11.45 -21.47
N PHE A 664 11.95 11.92 -22.66
CA PHE A 664 10.62 11.65 -23.21
C PHE A 664 9.45 11.99 -22.27
N LYS A 665 9.39 13.23 -21.76
CA LYS A 665 8.37 13.70 -20.80
C LYS A 665 8.35 12.85 -19.50
N GLN A 666 9.53 12.50 -19.01
CA GLN A 666 9.73 11.67 -17.79
C GLN A 666 9.34 10.18 -17.94
N LYS A 667 9.09 9.71 -19.15
CA LYS A 667 8.79 8.28 -19.40
C LYS A 667 10.03 7.39 -19.31
N MET A 668 11.23 7.95 -19.53
CA MET A 668 12.48 7.21 -19.46
C MET A 668 13.41 7.82 -18.42
N ASN A 669 13.85 7.00 -17.47
CA ASN A 669 14.85 7.37 -16.47
C ASN A 669 16.14 6.63 -16.78
N VAL A 670 17.24 7.34 -16.89
CA VAL A 670 18.59 6.80 -17.05
C VAL A 670 19.43 7.23 -15.86
N ASN A 671 20.03 6.28 -15.16
CA ASN A 671 20.98 6.54 -14.09
C ASN A 671 22.25 5.75 -14.39
N PHE A 672 23.40 6.38 -14.15
CA PHE A 672 24.69 5.74 -14.29
C PHE A 672 25.64 6.19 -13.19
N ALA A 673 26.53 5.31 -12.80
CA ALA A 673 27.65 5.61 -11.93
C ALA A 673 28.88 4.84 -12.41
N ALA A 674 30.02 5.47 -12.23
CA ALA A 674 31.32 4.90 -12.56
C ALA A 674 32.35 5.31 -11.52
N ILE A 675 33.30 4.44 -11.29
CA ILE A 675 34.50 4.73 -10.50
C ILE A 675 35.66 4.71 -11.46
N LEU A 676 36.45 5.78 -11.45
CA LEU A 676 37.68 5.94 -12.23
C LEU A 676 38.86 6.01 -11.27
N ASP A 677 39.94 5.41 -11.62
CA ASP A 677 41.17 5.37 -10.80
C ASP A 677 42.40 5.72 -11.63
N ALA A 678 43.15 6.68 -11.15
CA ALA A 678 44.39 7.09 -11.79
C ALA A 678 45.59 6.15 -11.49
N PHE A 679 45.50 5.32 -10.43
CA PHE A 679 46.58 4.47 -9.98
C PHE A 679 46.48 3.06 -10.59
N ALA A 680 47.64 2.47 -10.77
CA ALA A 680 47.78 1.08 -11.17
C ALA A 680 47.43 0.11 -10.02
N ILE A 681 47.27 -1.15 -10.33
CA ILE A 681 47.05 -2.23 -9.36
C ILE A 681 48.15 -3.30 -9.51
N ASP A 682 48.50 -3.92 -8.39
CA ASP A 682 49.38 -5.10 -8.38
C ASP A 682 48.65 -6.35 -8.91
N ASN A 683 49.37 -7.49 -8.89
CA ASN A 683 48.84 -8.78 -9.31
C ASN A 683 47.75 -9.32 -8.38
N SER A 684 47.66 -8.80 -7.15
CA SER A 684 46.62 -9.14 -6.19
C SER A 684 45.39 -8.20 -6.25
N GLY A 685 45.40 -7.25 -7.18
CA GLY A 685 44.32 -6.27 -7.35
C GLY A 685 44.36 -5.07 -6.41
N ARG A 686 45.43 -4.93 -5.61
CA ARG A 686 45.62 -3.77 -4.70
C ARG A 686 46.24 -2.59 -5.43
N ARG A 687 45.77 -1.39 -5.13
CA ARG A 687 46.32 -0.13 -5.66
C ARG A 687 47.75 0.03 -5.24
N ILE A 688 48.61 0.45 -6.18
CA ILE A 688 50.05 0.80 -5.94
C ILE A 688 50.26 2.26 -6.24
N ASP A 689 51.24 2.88 -5.55
CA ASP A 689 51.54 4.31 -5.70
C ASP A 689 52.32 4.60 -6.98
N LYS A 690 51.73 4.23 -8.11
CA LYS A 690 52.22 4.46 -9.46
C LYS A 690 51.03 4.79 -10.36
N LEU A 691 51.10 5.84 -11.16
CA LEU A 691 50.03 6.15 -12.08
C LEU A 691 49.83 5.03 -13.13
N ASN A 692 48.60 4.77 -13.48
CA ASN A 692 48.30 3.70 -14.44
C ASN A 692 48.89 3.96 -15.83
N ILE A 693 48.99 5.24 -16.23
CA ILE A 693 49.66 5.63 -17.48
C ILE A 693 51.16 5.34 -17.44
N ASP A 694 51.80 5.56 -16.30
CA ASP A 694 53.25 5.27 -16.14
C ASP A 694 53.55 3.77 -16.07
N ASN A 695 52.52 2.96 -15.89
CA ASN A 695 52.57 1.51 -15.85
C ASN A 695 52.08 0.86 -17.18
N GLY A 696 52.04 1.66 -18.26
CA GLY A 696 51.66 1.18 -19.61
C GLY A 696 50.15 1.05 -19.84
N GLY A 697 49.29 1.58 -18.92
CA GLY A 697 47.85 1.57 -19.05
C GLY A 697 47.27 2.88 -19.54
N SER A 698 45.94 3.01 -19.47
CA SER A 698 45.21 4.23 -19.80
C SER A 698 45.37 5.33 -18.74
N LEU A 699 45.08 6.59 -19.07
CA LEU A 699 45.13 7.71 -18.13
C LEU A 699 44.29 7.45 -16.83
N LEU A 700 43.11 6.87 -17.00
CA LEU A 700 42.23 6.46 -15.90
C LEU A 700 41.80 5.02 -16.14
N ARG A 701 41.84 4.19 -15.13
CA ARG A 701 41.32 2.85 -15.10
C ARG A 701 39.85 2.92 -14.72
N LEU A 702 39.01 2.05 -15.24
CA LEU A 702 37.58 1.93 -14.87
C LEU A 702 37.36 0.68 -14.00
N PRO A 703 37.49 0.74 -12.68
CA PRO A 703 37.24 -0.38 -11.79
C PRO A 703 35.80 -0.88 -11.79
N ARG A 704 34.84 0.02 -11.78
CA ARG A 704 33.41 -0.30 -11.72
C ARG A 704 32.59 0.70 -12.50
N ALA A 705 31.55 0.19 -13.16
CA ALA A 705 30.49 1.02 -13.75
C ALA A 705 29.15 0.30 -13.64
N ASN A 706 28.10 1.07 -13.46
CA ASN A 706 26.73 0.58 -13.52
C ASN A 706 25.86 1.55 -14.29
N MET A 707 24.86 1.02 -14.95
CA MET A 707 23.84 1.81 -15.64
C MET A 707 22.49 1.12 -15.50
N THR A 708 21.47 1.91 -15.21
CA THR A 708 20.08 1.47 -15.18
C THR A 708 19.22 2.36 -16.07
N ILE A 709 18.37 1.76 -16.87
CA ILE A 709 17.43 2.45 -17.75
C ILE A 709 16.04 1.88 -17.48
N ASN A 710 15.13 2.75 -17.07
CA ASN A 710 13.72 2.40 -16.90
C ASN A 710 12.89 3.18 -17.91
N TYR A 711 12.06 2.49 -18.67
CA TYR A 711 11.21 3.09 -19.68
C TYR A 711 9.77 2.59 -19.58
N ASN A 712 8.82 3.52 -19.54
CA ASN A 712 7.39 3.22 -19.45
C ASN A 712 6.69 3.65 -20.75
N PHE A 713 6.11 2.67 -21.44
CA PHE A 713 5.27 2.85 -22.61
C PHE A 713 3.80 2.66 -22.26
N SER A 714 2.91 3.43 -22.86
CA SER A 714 1.47 3.21 -22.77
C SER A 714 0.77 3.66 -24.05
N SER A 715 -0.30 2.96 -24.41
CA SER A 715 -1.12 3.27 -25.58
C SER A 715 -1.97 4.53 -25.41
N SER A 716 -2.30 4.91 -24.17
CA SER A 716 -3.08 6.10 -23.86
C SER A 716 -2.18 7.24 -23.38
N ASP A 717 -2.12 8.31 -24.13
CA ASP A 717 -1.48 9.58 -23.72
C ASP A 717 -2.34 10.37 -22.70
N ASN A 718 -3.40 9.77 -22.17
CA ASN A 718 -4.33 10.44 -21.25
C ASN A 718 -3.85 10.41 -19.82
N ASN A 719 -3.56 11.60 -19.35
CA ASN A 719 -3.52 12.25 -18.02
C ASN A 719 -4.13 11.52 -16.81
N SER A 720 -3.91 10.26 -16.60
CA SER A 720 -4.06 9.67 -15.28
C SER A 720 -2.70 9.67 -14.59
N LYS A 721 -2.49 10.67 -13.77
CA LYS A 721 -1.38 10.75 -12.81
C LYS A 721 -1.43 9.50 -11.93
N SER A 722 -0.69 8.47 -12.29
CA SER A 722 -0.41 7.39 -11.37
C SER A 722 0.57 7.91 -10.31
N LYS A 723 0.03 8.54 -9.28
CA LYS A 723 0.79 8.97 -8.10
C LYS A 723 1.47 7.81 -7.36
N GLU A 724 1.04 6.58 -7.60
CA GLU A 724 1.55 5.40 -6.91
C GLU A 724 2.92 4.92 -7.41
N SER A 725 3.25 5.07 -8.70
CA SER A 725 4.56 4.62 -9.20
C SER A 725 5.72 5.57 -8.86
N GLN A 726 5.45 6.83 -8.56
CA GLN A 726 6.49 7.77 -8.09
C GLN A 726 6.81 7.63 -6.60
N GLN A 727 5.85 7.23 -5.75
CA GLN A 727 6.08 6.99 -4.33
C GLN A 727 6.98 5.78 -4.07
N ASN A 728 6.95 4.78 -4.95
CA ASN A 728 7.77 3.57 -4.80
C ASN A 728 9.26 3.79 -5.13
N LEU A 729 9.57 4.72 -6.04
CA LEU A 729 10.94 5.13 -6.34
C LEU A 729 11.54 6.08 -5.27
N GLN A 730 10.69 6.85 -4.60
CA GLN A 730 11.13 7.74 -3.50
C GLN A 730 11.39 7.00 -2.18
N ASN A 731 10.84 5.81 -1.99
CA ASN A 731 11.00 4.99 -0.78
C ASN A 731 12.18 4.01 -0.84
N GLY A 732 13.18 4.25 -1.69
CA GLY A 732 14.44 3.50 -1.71
C GLY A 732 14.34 2.12 -2.36
N GLY A 733 13.32 1.87 -3.17
CA GLY A 733 13.28 0.71 -4.05
C GLY A 733 14.41 0.80 -5.06
N THR A 734 15.28 -0.20 -5.10
CA THR A 734 16.30 -0.32 -6.14
C THR A 734 15.62 -0.55 -7.49
N GLY A 735 16.23 -0.11 -8.60
CA GLY A 735 15.68 -0.34 -9.95
C GLY A 735 15.46 -1.82 -10.32
N ASP A 736 15.94 -2.73 -9.48
CA ASP A 736 15.74 -4.19 -9.56
C ASP A 736 14.37 -4.64 -9.07
N ASP A 737 13.60 -3.77 -8.41
CA ASP A 737 12.29 -4.08 -7.84
C ASP A 737 11.13 -4.06 -8.86
N LEU A 738 11.39 -4.23 -10.14
CA LEU A 738 10.33 -4.48 -11.11
C LEU A 738 9.49 -5.71 -10.74
N PHE A 739 10.09 -6.67 -10.04
CA PHE A 739 9.44 -7.83 -9.45
C PHE A 739 9.20 -7.69 -7.93
N GLY A 740 9.81 -6.72 -7.25
CA GLY A 740 9.80 -6.56 -5.79
C GLY A 740 8.43 -6.20 -5.19
N ARG A 741 7.54 -5.66 -6.02
CA ARG A 741 6.10 -5.62 -5.80
C ARG A 741 5.43 -6.11 -7.07
N SER A 742 5.55 -7.40 -7.36
CA SER A 742 4.48 -8.01 -8.15
C SER A 742 3.19 -7.61 -7.45
N THR A 743 2.32 -6.83 -8.10
CA THR A 743 0.91 -6.81 -7.77
C THR A 743 0.58 -8.23 -7.38
N ASP A 744 0.11 -8.42 -6.17
CA ASP A 744 -0.08 -9.73 -5.60
C ASP A 744 -0.96 -10.54 -6.54
N LEU A 745 -0.31 -11.27 -7.45
CA LEU A 745 -0.99 -12.07 -8.49
C LEU A 745 -1.68 -13.28 -7.86
N SER A 746 -1.40 -13.53 -6.58
CA SER A 746 -2.11 -14.50 -5.78
C SER A 746 -3.44 -13.98 -5.24
N ASP A 747 -3.62 -12.66 -5.16
CA ASP A 747 -4.92 -12.12 -4.79
C ASP A 747 -5.86 -12.17 -6.00
N SER A 748 -6.51 -13.32 -6.13
CA SER A 748 -7.59 -13.56 -7.09
C SER A 748 -8.75 -12.54 -6.97
N ARG A 749 -8.72 -11.68 -5.95
CA ARG A 749 -9.66 -10.58 -5.73
C ARG A 749 -9.28 -9.30 -6.45
N GLN A 750 -8.01 -9.13 -6.85
CA GLN A 750 -7.59 -7.95 -7.59
C GLN A 750 -7.78 -8.17 -9.09
N SER A 751 -8.74 -7.46 -9.66
CA SER A 751 -9.00 -7.48 -11.10
C SER A 751 -8.05 -6.54 -11.85
N LEU A 752 -7.62 -6.95 -13.05
CA LEU A 752 -6.95 -6.09 -14.01
C LEU A 752 -7.92 -5.04 -14.60
N PHE A 753 -9.22 -5.24 -14.45
CA PHE A 753 -10.24 -4.26 -14.85
C PHE A 753 -10.37 -3.18 -13.79
N ASN A 754 -10.04 -1.93 -14.12
CA ASN A 754 -10.28 -0.80 -13.23
C ASN A 754 -11.76 -0.63 -12.98
N LYS A 755 -12.16 -0.56 -11.70
CA LYS A 755 -13.55 -0.31 -11.30
C LYS A 755 -14.06 1.10 -11.67
N ASP A 756 -13.18 2.01 -12.05
CA ASP A 756 -13.51 3.40 -12.30
C ASP A 756 -13.57 3.69 -13.81
N LYS A 757 -14.59 3.18 -14.49
CA LYS A 757 -15.21 3.83 -15.65
C LYS A 757 -16.39 3.00 -16.09
N GLU A 758 -17.52 3.24 -15.49
CA GLU A 758 -18.79 3.16 -16.19
C GLU A 758 -18.76 4.18 -17.35
N ASN A 759 -18.28 3.79 -18.51
CA ASN A 759 -18.61 4.41 -19.75
C ASN A 759 -19.61 3.48 -20.43
N ASP A 760 -20.87 3.77 -20.17
CA ASP A 760 -21.99 3.31 -20.96
C ASP A 760 -21.78 3.63 -22.44
N ASN A 761 -22.18 2.68 -23.27
CA ASN A 761 -22.45 2.83 -24.69
C ASN A 761 -21.27 3.24 -25.59
N LYS A 762 -20.43 2.27 -25.90
CA LYS A 762 -19.78 2.29 -27.21
C LYS A 762 -20.29 1.08 -28.01
N ASN A 763 -21.13 1.38 -28.98
CA ASN A 763 -21.36 0.50 -30.12
C ASN A 763 -19.99 -0.01 -30.59
N LEU A 764 -19.81 -1.32 -30.55
CA LEU A 764 -18.59 -2.01 -30.94
C LEU A 764 -18.43 -1.86 -32.45
N GLU A 765 -17.81 -0.77 -32.89
CA GLU A 765 -17.26 -0.70 -34.23
C GLU A 765 -15.96 -1.52 -34.25
N TRP A 766 -16.02 -2.72 -34.78
CA TRP A 766 -14.97 -3.72 -34.83
C TRP A 766 -13.69 -3.25 -35.57
N TYR A 767 -13.71 -2.14 -36.26
CA TYR A 767 -12.61 -1.67 -37.12
C TYR A 767 -11.71 -0.56 -36.58
N SER A 768 -11.97 -0.04 -35.36
CA SER A 768 -11.19 1.05 -34.77
C SER A 768 -10.80 0.87 -33.30
N TYR A 769 -10.83 -0.35 -32.76
CA TYR A 769 -10.51 -0.62 -31.38
C TYR A 769 -9.01 -0.44 -31.12
N LYS A 770 -8.65 0.65 -30.46
CA LYS A 770 -7.28 0.85 -29.95
C LYS A 770 -7.09 -0.05 -28.74
N ILE A 771 -6.32 -1.10 -28.90
CA ILE A 771 -5.96 -2.01 -27.81
C ILE A 771 -5.23 -1.21 -26.72
N PRO A 772 -5.78 -1.08 -25.51
CA PRO A 772 -5.07 -0.47 -24.39
C PRO A 772 -3.95 -1.41 -23.91
N TRP A 773 -2.74 -0.87 -23.84
CA TRP A 773 -1.59 -1.59 -23.32
C TRP A 773 -0.66 -0.67 -22.54
N ASP A 774 0.02 -1.24 -21.57
CA ASP A 774 1.16 -0.66 -20.87
C ASP A 774 2.34 -1.63 -20.90
N LEU A 775 3.53 -1.11 -21.07
CA LEU A 775 4.78 -1.86 -21.09
C LEU A 775 5.84 -1.09 -20.30
N ARG A 776 6.45 -1.76 -19.37
CA ARG A 776 7.58 -1.26 -18.57
C ARG A 776 8.80 -2.09 -18.90
N LEU A 777 9.88 -1.40 -19.25
CA LEU A 777 11.17 -2.01 -19.49
C LEU A 777 12.16 -1.48 -18.46
N ALA A 778 12.93 -2.36 -17.86
CA ALA A 778 14.07 -2.03 -17.01
C ALA A 778 15.31 -2.77 -17.54
N TYR A 779 16.34 -2.02 -17.80
CA TYR A 779 17.64 -2.53 -18.21
C TYR A 779 18.67 -2.19 -17.15
N SER A 780 19.50 -3.16 -16.79
CA SER A 780 20.57 -2.99 -15.83
C SER A 780 21.84 -3.67 -16.33
N VAL A 781 22.95 -2.96 -16.24
CA VAL A 781 24.28 -3.49 -16.49
C VAL A 781 25.23 -3.04 -15.43
N THR A 782 26.04 -3.97 -14.92
CA THR A 782 27.10 -3.71 -13.96
C THR A 782 28.41 -4.31 -14.49
N TYR A 783 29.39 -3.46 -14.60
CA TYR A 783 30.76 -3.83 -15.02
C TYR A 783 31.68 -3.80 -13.79
N ASN A 784 32.55 -4.79 -13.67
CA ASN A 784 33.56 -4.88 -12.63
C ASN A 784 34.91 -5.25 -13.21
N ASN A 785 35.92 -4.44 -12.90
CA ASN A 785 37.32 -4.62 -13.24
C ASN A 785 38.24 -4.20 -12.09
N SER A 786 37.74 -4.36 -10.86
CA SER A 786 38.51 -3.96 -9.67
C SER A 786 39.85 -4.70 -9.57
N ASN A 787 39.85 -6.00 -9.90
CA ASN A 787 41.02 -6.90 -9.83
C ASN A 787 41.35 -7.46 -11.22
N ARG A 788 41.31 -6.66 -12.27
CA ARG A 788 41.57 -7.06 -13.68
C ARG A 788 40.66 -8.15 -14.24
N GLN A 789 39.45 -8.32 -13.64
CA GLN A 789 38.47 -9.31 -14.15
C GLN A 789 37.95 -8.94 -15.52
N ASN A 790 37.83 -7.65 -15.82
CA ASN A 790 37.24 -7.12 -17.05
C ASN A 790 35.92 -7.80 -17.39
N GLU A 791 35.03 -7.87 -16.41
CA GLU A 791 33.84 -8.70 -16.46
C GLU A 791 32.57 -7.88 -16.32
N ILE A 792 31.57 -8.19 -17.15
CA ILE A 792 30.20 -7.77 -16.91
C ILE A 792 29.62 -8.68 -15.83
N GLN A 793 29.46 -8.15 -14.62
CA GLN A 793 28.98 -8.88 -13.46
C GLN A 793 27.48 -9.18 -13.52
N SER A 794 26.69 -8.22 -13.97
CA SER A 794 25.26 -8.40 -14.25
C SER A 794 24.87 -7.69 -15.54
N HIS A 795 24.04 -8.31 -16.35
CA HIS A 795 23.52 -7.75 -17.59
C HIS A 795 22.13 -8.33 -17.83
N SER A 796 21.12 -7.54 -17.54
CA SER A 796 19.75 -8.03 -17.60
C SER A 796 18.79 -7.00 -18.16
N VAL A 797 17.72 -7.49 -18.76
CA VAL A 797 16.54 -6.73 -19.14
C VAL A 797 15.31 -7.37 -18.53
N MET A 798 14.43 -6.56 -18.00
CA MET A 798 13.14 -6.95 -17.47
C MET A 798 12.03 -6.22 -18.21
N ALA A 799 10.96 -6.95 -18.50
CA ALA A 799 9.78 -6.43 -19.15
C ALA A 799 8.53 -6.86 -18.38
N SER A 800 7.65 -5.92 -18.10
CA SER A 800 6.34 -6.21 -17.54
C SER A 800 5.28 -5.32 -18.17
N GLY A 801 4.07 -5.82 -18.30
CA GLY A 801 3.03 -5.04 -18.90
C GLY A 801 1.69 -5.76 -18.89
N ASN A 802 0.67 -5.02 -19.30
CA ASN A 802 -0.67 -5.54 -19.52
C ASN A 802 -1.16 -5.12 -20.89
N PHE A 803 -1.92 -5.96 -21.53
CA PHE A 803 -2.59 -5.66 -22.78
C PHE A 803 -3.96 -6.32 -22.86
N GLU A 804 -4.90 -5.66 -23.48
CA GLU A 804 -6.24 -6.16 -23.69
C GLU A 804 -6.31 -6.86 -25.05
N LEU A 805 -6.21 -8.18 -25.04
CA LEU A 805 -6.14 -9.01 -26.25
C LEU A 805 -7.42 -8.90 -27.10
N ALA A 806 -8.56 -8.83 -26.43
CA ALA A 806 -9.88 -8.63 -27.00
C ALA A 806 -10.78 -7.97 -25.95
N PRO A 807 -11.96 -7.43 -26.29
CA PRO A 807 -12.88 -6.93 -25.30
C PRO A 807 -13.13 -7.97 -24.19
N ARG A 808 -12.97 -7.55 -22.93
CA ARG A 808 -13.09 -8.41 -21.74
C ARG A 808 -12.03 -9.50 -21.58
N TRP A 809 -10.93 -9.46 -22.39
CA TRP A 809 -9.76 -10.31 -22.20
C TRP A 809 -8.54 -9.46 -21.92
N LYS A 810 -7.91 -9.66 -20.77
CA LYS A 810 -6.67 -9.00 -20.41
C LYS A 810 -5.57 -10.02 -20.16
N VAL A 811 -4.38 -9.68 -20.64
CA VAL A 811 -3.18 -10.48 -20.42
C VAL A 811 -2.16 -9.59 -19.75
N GLY A 812 -1.69 -10.01 -18.59
CA GLY A 812 -0.55 -9.42 -17.88
C GLY A 812 0.65 -10.33 -18.02
N PHE A 813 1.83 -9.75 -18.16
CA PHE A 813 3.06 -10.52 -18.17
C PHE A 813 4.16 -9.81 -17.41
N SER A 814 5.08 -10.59 -16.87
CA SER A 814 6.33 -10.13 -16.27
C SER A 814 7.38 -11.16 -16.59
N SER A 815 8.48 -10.72 -17.20
CA SER A 815 9.57 -11.58 -17.62
C SER A 815 10.88 -10.80 -17.68
N GLY A 816 12.00 -11.49 -17.69
CA GLY A 816 13.29 -10.88 -17.88
C GLY A 816 14.24 -11.83 -18.60
N TYR A 817 15.35 -11.29 -19.06
CA TYR A 817 16.41 -12.03 -19.69
C TYR A 817 17.76 -11.64 -19.10
N ASP A 818 18.52 -12.61 -18.63
CA ASP A 818 19.88 -12.43 -18.17
C ASP A 818 20.83 -12.76 -19.31
N PHE A 819 21.52 -11.75 -19.83
CA PHE A 819 22.46 -11.88 -20.95
C PHE A 819 23.75 -12.61 -20.54
N LYS A 820 24.12 -12.55 -19.23
CA LYS A 820 25.31 -13.24 -18.71
C LYS A 820 25.08 -14.73 -18.61
N GLN A 821 23.95 -15.13 -18.00
CA GLN A 821 23.60 -16.54 -17.87
C GLN A 821 22.90 -17.09 -19.13
N LYS A 822 22.63 -16.24 -20.11
CA LYS A 822 21.93 -16.58 -21.37
C LYS A 822 20.61 -17.30 -21.12
N GLY A 823 19.85 -16.81 -20.15
CA GLY A 823 18.61 -17.44 -19.69
C GLY A 823 17.48 -16.44 -19.49
N VAL A 824 16.26 -16.94 -19.70
CA VAL A 824 15.06 -16.22 -19.30
C VAL A 824 14.94 -16.33 -17.79
N THR A 825 14.73 -15.20 -17.13
CA THR A 825 14.53 -15.13 -15.69
C THR A 825 13.12 -15.57 -15.34
N PHE A 826 12.72 -15.35 -14.12
CA PHE A 826 11.36 -15.61 -13.69
C PHE A 826 10.33 -14.98 -14.64
N THR A 827 9.47 -15.82 -15.22
CA THR A 827 8.40 -15.39 -16.13
C THR A 827 7.06 -15.75 -15.53
N GLN A 828 6.17 -14.78 -15.50
CA GLN A 828 4.81 -14.95 -15.03
C GLN A 828 3.83 -14.37 -16.03
N LEU A 829 2.82 -15.16 -16.34
CA LEU A 829 1.72 -14.80 -17.22
C LEU A 829 0.41 -14.78 -16.43
N ARG A 830 -0.42 -13.82 -16.69
CA ARG A 830 -1.76 -13.71 -16.11
C ARG A 830 -2.77 -13.46 -17.20
N PHE A 831 -3.75 -14.32 -17.27
CA PHE A 831 -4.89 -14.19 -18.17
C PHE A 831 -6.13 -13.91 -17.34
N GLU A 832 -6.88 -12.90 -17.69
CA GLU A 832 -8.12 -12.54 -17.01
C GLU A 832 -9.23 -12.32 -18.03
N ARG A 833 -10.38 -12.91 -17.75
CA ARG A 833 -11.57 -12.72 -18.56
C ARG A 833 -12.74 -12.29 -17.69
N ASP A 834 -13.38 -11.20 -18.10
CA ASP A 834 -14.66 -10.77 -17.57
C ASP A 834 -15.78 -11.50 -18.31
N LEU A 835 -16.51 -12.31 -17.59
CA LEU A 835 -17.67 -13.08 -18.07
C LEU A 835 -18.98 -12.42 -17.59
N GLU A 836 -19.02 -11.09 -17.52
CA GLU A 836 -20.14 -10.27 -17.03
C GLU A 836 -20.41 -10.44 -15.53
N SER A 837 -21.19 -11.45 -15.16
CA SER A 837 -21.47 -11.75 -13.75
C SER A 837 -20.37 -12.56 -13.08
N TRP A 838 -19.47 -13.17 -13.87
CA TRP A 838 -18.38 -13.99 -13.39
C TRP A 838 -17.04 -13.40 -13.80
N ARG A 839 -16.02 -13.72 -13.05
CA ARG A 839 -14.64 -13.41 -13.35
C ARG A 839 -13.83 -14.70 -13.37
N MET A 840 -13.01 -14.85 -14.40
CA MET A 840 -12.07 -15.94 -14.55
C MET A 840 -10.67 -15.39 -14.60
N SER A 841 -9.73 -16.02 -13.89
CA SER A 841 -8.31 -15.71 -14.01
C SER A 841 -7.48 -16.98 -14.06
N PHE A 842 -6.40 -16.94 -14.83
CA PHE A 842 -5.40 -17.98 -14.94
C PHE A 842 -4.02 -17.37 -14.79
N ASN A 843 -3.30 -17.76 -13.74
CA ASN A 843 -1.94 -17.32 -13.45
C ASN A 843 -0.98 -18.48 -13.76
N TRP A 844 0.11 -18.20 -14.47
CA TRP A 844 1.00 -19.23 -14.93
C TRP A 844 2.46 -18.79 -14.87
N VAL A 845 3.30 -19.62 -14.25
CA VAL A 845 4.76 -19.56 -14.28
C VAL A 845 5.23 -20.79 -15.05
N PRO A 846 5.56 -20.64 -16.37
CA PRO A 846 5.76 -21.78 -17.28
C PRO A 846 7.04 -22.56 -17.04
N PHE A 847 8.10 -21.92 -16.54
CA PHE A 847 9.42 -22.53 -16.41
C PHE A 847 10.20 -21.99 -15.21
N GLY A 848 11.29 -22.65 -14.86
CA GLY A 848 12.13 -22.40 -13.70
C GLY A 848 11.91 -23.40 -12.57
N THR A 849 12.57 -23.22 -11.46
CA THR A 849 12.49 -24.10 -10.27
C THR A 849 11.14 -24.00 -9.55
N ASN A 850 10.36 -22.97 -9.83
CA ASN A 850 9.09 -22.68 -9.17
C ASN A 850 7.95 -22.60 -10.18
N THR A 851 7.84 -23.61 -11.08
CA THR A 851 6.70 -23.71 -12.00
C THR A 851 5.39 -23.79 -11.24
N TYR A 852 4.43 -23.02 -11.69
CA TYR A 852 3.15 -22.86 -10.99
C TYR A 852 2.06 -22.53 -11.99
N TRP A 853 0.86 -23.04 -11.80
CA TRP A 853 -0.33 -22.46 -12.39
C TRP A 853 -1.49 -22.49 -11.41
N GLY A 854 -2.37 -21.51 -11.55
CA GLY A 854 -3.58 -21.39 -10.76
C GLY A 854 -4.73 -20.89 -11.61
N PHE A 855 -5.83 -21.60 -11.54
CA PHE A 855 -7.09 -21.22 -12.17
C PHE A 855 -8.09 -20.80 -11.10
N PHE A 856 -8.78 -19.70 -11.36
CA PHE A 856 -9.83 -19.15 -10.51
C PHE A 856 -11.03 -18.80 -11.35
N ILE A 857 -12.23 -19.12 -10.86
CA ILE A 857 -13.51 -18.61 -11.36
C ILE A 857 -14.42 -18.28 -10.17
N GLY A 858 -15.09 -17.13 -10.22
CA GLY A 858 -15.97 -16.70 -9.15
C GLY A 858 -16.90 -15.58 -9.59
N ILE A 859 -17.94 -15.33 -8.79
CA ILE A 859 -18.90 -14.26 -9.06
C ILE A 859 -18.24 -12.91 -8.83
N SER A 860 -18.47 -11.94 -9.73
CA SER A 860 -17.86 -10.61 -9.70
C SER A 860 -18.44 -9.70 -8.63
N SER A 861 -19.72 -9.93 -8.24
CA SER A 861 -20.42 -9.11 -7.25
C SER A 861 -19.88 -9.33 -5.84
N SER A 862 -19.84 -8.24 -5.06
CA SER A 862 -19.43 -8.27 -3.65
C SER A 862 -20.35 -9.10 -2.76
N ILE A 863 -21.64 -9.18 -3.09
CA ILE A 863 -22.66 -9.92 -2.31
C ILE A 863 -22.44 -11.42 -2.35
N PHE A 864 -21.97 -11.95 -3.49
CA PHE A 864 -21.76 -13.38 -3.73
C PHE A 864 -20.27 -13.72 -3.99
N SER A 865 -19.36 -12.91 -3.55
CA SER A 865 -17.92 -13.06 -3.75
C SER A 865 -17.34 -14.36 -3.15
N ASP A 866 -18.08 -15.00 -2.26
CA ASP A 866 -17.68 -16.27 -1.63
C ASP A 866 -17.98 -17.48 -2.54
N ILE A 867 -18.78 -17.31 -3.60
CA ILE A 867 -19.06 -18.35 -4.58
C ILE A 867 -17.96 -18.33 -5.64
N LYS A 868 -16.96 -19.17 -5.44
CA LYS A 868 -15.77 -19.25 -6.26
C LYS A 868 -15.18 -20.66 -6.21
N TYR A 869 -14.38 -20.98 -7.22
CA TYR A 869 -13.61 -22.20 -7.29
C TYR A 869 -12.17 -21.90 -7.68
N GLU A 870 -11.23 -22.57 -7.03
CA GLU A 870 -9.80 -22.45 -7.29
C GLU A 870 -9.16 -23.81 -7.53
N LYS A 871 -8.35 -23.90 -8.59
CA LYS A 871 -7.51 -25.06 -8.84
C LYS A 871 -6.07 -24.62 -9.04
N ARG A 872 -5.13 -25.28 -8.36
CA ARG A 872 -3.71 -24.91 -8.35
C ARG A 872 -2.81 -26.10 -8.57
N GLN A 873 -1.77 -25.87 -9.38
CA GLN A 873 -0.62 -26.76 -9.51
C GLN A 873 0.57 -26.07 -8.84
N LEU A 874 0.98 -26.58 -7.70
CA LEU A 874 2.15 -26.08 -6.97
C LEU A 874 3.42 -26.73 -7.52
N PRO A 875 4.60 -26.04 -7.44
CA PRO A 875 5.85 -26.63 -7.89
C PRO A 875 6.20 -27.85 -7.05
N ASP A 876 6.73 -28.86 -7.72
CA ASP A 876 7.28 -30.04 -7.05
C ASP A 876 8.61 -29.64 -6.42
N ARG A 877 8.61 -29.39 -5.13
CA ARG A 877 9.80 -29.02 -4.37
C ARG A 877 10.43 -30.26 -3.78
N VAL A 878 11.62 -30.57 -4.22
CA VAL A 878 12.50 -31.46 -3.48
C VAL A 878 13.13 -30.61 -2.38
N PHE A 879 12.74 -30.85 -1.14
CA PHE A 879 13.43 -30.24 0.01
C PHE A 879 14.80 -30.89 0.13
N ARG A 880 15.84 -30.10 -0.14
CA ARG A 880 17.23 -30.42 0.22
C ARG A 880 17.57 -29.80 1.55
#